data_6ff0875328b83e770ee9f31ebc75bab5
#
_entry.id   6ff0875328b83e770ee9f31ebc75bab5
#
_cell.length_a   1.000
_cell.length_b   1.000
_cell.length_c   1.000
_cell.angle_alpha   90.00
_cell.angle_beta   90.00
_cell.angle_gamma   90.00
#
_symmetry.space_group_name_H-M   'P 1'
#
loop_
_entity.id
_entity.type
_entity.pdbx_description
1 polymer ?
#
loop_
_entity_poly.entity_id
_entity_poly.type
_entity_poly.pdbx_seq_one_letter_code
_entity_poly.pdbx_strand_id
1 'polypeptide(L)'
;MTEDSLIKVTDEAKRTALIDNQKYLQEYQRSIKNPEEFWAEHGKRIDWIKPYTKIKDVSYAEQDLHIKWFYDGTLNVSSNCLDRHLETRADQTAIIWEGDDPKEDKKISFKELHAEVCKFANGLKELGVKKGDRVTIYMPMIPEAAVAMLACARIGAIHSVVFGGFSPDALAGRIQDCDSSLIITADEGIRGGKSIPLKANTDAALDSCPMCKKVVVVKRTGGNVDWIEGRDYWYHDITSTQSQECEPEEMSAEDPLFILYTSGSTGKPKGVMHTSGGYLVYASMTHEYVFDYKDGEVYWCTADVGWVTGHSYILYGPLANGATTLMFEGVPNYPNSSRFWDVCDKHKVSIFYTAPTALRALMREGEDPVKATSRKSLRLLGSVGEPINPEAWLWYYNVVGDSRCPIVDTWWQTETGGILITPLPGATDLKPGSATKPFFGVEPIIVDADGKVLDGPATGNLCLINSWPGQMRTVYGDHDRFFQTYFATFPGRYFTGDGCRRDEDGYYWITGRVDDVINVSGHRMGTAEVESALVAHPLVAEAAVVGYPHEIKGQGIYAYVTLNVGVNPDEELRKELVQWVRKEIGPIASPDLIQWAPSLPKTRSGKIMRRILRKIAENDFGSLGDTSTLAEPAVVEDLIENRENRS
;
A
#
# COMPACT_ATOMS: atom_id res chain seq x y z
N MET A 1 -8.05 -7.05 -26.90
CA MET A 1 -9.02 -6.25 -26.13
C MET A 1 -8.40 -4.87 -25.95
N THR A 2 -9.17 -3.82 -26.10
CA THR A 2 -8.74 -2.41 -25.95
C THR A 2 -9.15 -1.90 -24.56
N GLU A 3 -8.71 -0.70 -24.18
CA GLU A 3 -9.15 0.01 -22.96
C GLU A 3 -10.68 0.05 -22.80
N ASP A 4 -11.41 0.13 -23.90
CA ASP A 4 -12.87 0.16 -23.93
C ASP A 4 -13.52 -1.24 -23.83
N SER A 5 -12.73 -2.30 -23.70
CA SER A 5 -13.27 -3.66 -23.60
C SER A 5 -13.94 -3.87 -22.27
N LEU A 6 -15.23 -4.17 -22.28
CA LEU A 6 -16.01 -4.45 -21.06
C LEU A 6 -16.00 -5.95 -20.76
N ILE A 7 -15.37 -6.33 -19.65
CA ILE A 7 -15.35 -7.73 -19.18
C ILE A 7 -16.51 -7.91 -18.19
N LYS A 8 -17.48 -8.70 -18.61
CA LYS A 8 -18.70 -8.93 -17.86
C LYS A 8 -18.48 -9.79 -16.61
N VAL A 9 -19.19 -9.48 -15.54
CA VAL A 9 -19.31 -10.36 -14.37
C VAL A 9 -19.89 -11.70 -14.84
N THR A 10 -19.22 -12.80 -14.46
CA THR A 10 -19.69 -14.14 -14.82
C THR A 10 -20.98 -14.50 -14.09
N ASP A 11 -21.80 -15.38 -14.65
CA ASP A 11 -23.03 -15.83 -14.00
C ASP A 11 -22.76 -16.59 -12.69
N GLU A 12 -21.62 -17.25 -12.59
CA GLU A 12 -21.17 -17.87 -11.35
C GLU A 12 -20.87 -16.82 -10.29
N ALA A 13 -20.10 -15.80 -10.61
CA ALA A 13 -19.77 -14.72 -9.68
C ALA A 13 -21.03 -13.99 -9.21
N LYS A 14 -22.01 -13.72 -10.09
CA LYS A 14 -23.31 -13.11 -9.71
C LYS A 14 -24.07 -13.94 -8.68
N ARG A 15 -23.95 -15.28 -8.75
CA ARG A 15 -24.69 -16.18 -7.84
C ARG A 15 -23.95 -16.44 -6.53
N THR A 16 -22.62 -16.42 -6.53
CA THR A 16 -21.82 -16.89 -5.41
C THR A 16 -21.13 -15.77 -4.62
N ALA A 17 -21.01 -14.59 -5.21
CA ALA A 17 -20.38 -13.45 -4.55
C ALA A 17 -21.24 -12.91 -3.39
N LEU A 18 -20.57 -12.34 -2.40
CA LEU A 18 -21.22 -11.71 -1.24
C LEU A 18 -22.07 -10.51 -1.65
N ILE A 19 -21.64 -9.80 -2.69
CA ILE A 19 -22.29 -8.59 -3.21
C ILE A 19 -22.49 -8.74 -4.72
N ASP A 20 -23.73 -8.82 -5.15
CA ASP A 20 -24.12 -8.67 -6.56
C ASP A 20 -24.41 -7.19 -6.90
N ASN A 21 -24.70 -6.91 -8.17
CA ASN A 21 -24.94 -5.54 -8.62
C ASN A 21 -26.17 -4.89 -7.96
N GLN A 22 -27.25 -5.64 -7.73
CA GLN A 22 -28.44 -5.12 -7.09
C GLN A 22 -28.16 -4.72 -5.64
N LYS A 23 -27.49 -5.59 -4.91
CA LYS A 23 -27.09 -5.35 -3.53
C LYS A 23 -26.09 -4.19 -3.43
N TYR A 24 -25.13 -4.11 -4.38
CA TYR A 24 -24.21 -2.97 -4.45
C TYR A 24 -24.94 -1.64 -4.57
N LEU A 25 -25.84 -1.53 -5.54
CA LEU A 25 -26.60 -0.28 -5.76
C LEU A 25 -27.44 0.10 -4.54
N GLN A 26 -28.09 -0.87 -3.93
CA GLN A 26 -28.93 -0.67 -2.74
C GLN A 26 -28.08 -0.22 -1.54
N GLU A 27 -27.01 -0.95 -1.22
CA GLU A 27 -26.16 -0.68 -0.08
C GLU A 27 -25.33 0.60 -0.27
N TYR A 28 -24.84 0.86 -1.49
CA TYR A 28 -24.16 2.12 -1.78
C TYR A 28 -25.08 3.32 -1.55
N GLN A 29 -26.29 3.28 -2.10
CA GLN A 29 -27.26 4.36 -1.90
C GLN A 29 -27.62 4.54 -0.43
N ARG A 30 -27.79 3.44 0.32
CA ARG A 30 -28.04 3.48 1.77
C ARG A 30 -26.87 4.11 2.53
N SER A 31 -25.64 3.74 2.16
CA SER A 31 -24.43 4.27 2.80
C SER A 31 -24.25 5.77 2.61
N ILE A 32 -24.76 6.32 1.51
CA ILE A 32 -24.67 7.76 1.21
C ILE A 32 -25.85 8.54 1.82
N LYS A 33 -27.07 8.02 1.71
CA LYS A 33 -28.28 8.71 2.19
C LYS A 33 -28.49 8.59 3.71
N ASN A 34 -28.15 7.46 4.30
CA ASN A 34 -28.32 7.15 5.71
C ASN A 34 -27.00 6.64 6.33
N PRO A 35 -25.90 7.44 6.31
CA PRO A 35 -24.57 6.95 6.68
C PRO A 35 -24.49 6.52 8.15
N GLU A 36 -25.15 7.19 9.07
CA GLU A 36 -25.10 6.82 10.49
C GLU A 36 -25.78 5.47 10.75
N GLU A 37 -26.94 5.21 10.15
CA GLU A 37 -27.61 3.92 10.25
C GLU A 37 -26.79 2.80 9.60
N PHE A 38 -26.26 3.06 8.41
CA PHE A 38 -25.42 2.12 7.69
C PHE A 38 -24.18 1.71 8.52
N TRP A 39 -23.44 2.68 9.04
CA TRP A 39 -22.26 2.40 9.82
C TRP A 39 -22.55 1.87 11.23
N ALA A 40 -23.70 2.26 11.83
CA ALA A 40 -24.17 1.66 13.08
C ALA A 40 -24.40 0.16 12.97
N GLU A 41 -24.87 -0.30 11.81
CA GLU A 41 -25.03 -1.72 11.51
C GLU A 41 -23.66 -2.40 11.29
N HIS A 42 -22.84 -1.83 10.39
CA HIS A 42 -21.57 -2.44 10.01
C HIS A 42 -20.49 -2.37 11.10
N GLY A 43 -20.57 -1.46 12.04
CA GLY A 43 -19.69 -1.44 13.20
C GLY A 43 -19.82 -2.66 14.10
N LYS A 44 -20.94 -3.40 14.01
CA LYS A 44 -21.17 -4.65 14.76
C LYS A 44 -20.39 -5.85 14.21
N ARG A 45 -19.69 -5.68 13.12
CA ARG A 45 -18.84 -6.74 12.53
C ARG A 45 -17.64 -7.12 13.36
N ILE A 46 -17.24 -6.29 14.30
CA ILE A 46 -16.16 -6.51 15.26
C ILE A 46 -16.69 -6.54 16.69
N ASP A 47 -15.91 -7.07 17.62
CA ASP A 47 -16.28 -7.18 19.02
C ASP A 47 -15.91 -5.92 19.78
N TRP A 48 -16.85 -5.39 20.54
CA TRP A 48 -16.69 -4.23 21.40
C TRP A 48 -16.71 -4.63 22.87
N ILE A 49 -15.80 -4.09 23.67
CA ILE A 49 -15.80 -4.24 25.13
C ILE A 49 -16.98 -3.44 25.68
N LYS A 50 -17.04 -2.16 25.31
CA LYS A 50 -18.21 -1.30 25.54
C LYS A 50 -18.82 -0.96 24.17
N PRO A 51 -20.07 -1.35 23.89
CA PRO A 51 -20.73 -0.99 22.65
C PRO A 51 -20.82 0.52 22.45
N TYR A 52 -20.62 0.97 21.22
CA TYR A 52 -20.81 2.37 20.84
C TYR A 52 -22.30 2.71 20.77
N THR A 53 -22.62 3.97 21.03
CA THR A 53 -23.92 4.59 20.77
C THR A 53 -23.81 5.80 19.85
N LYS A 54 -22.61 6.39 19.79
CA LYS A 54 -22.29 7.56 18.95
C LYS A 54 -21.47 7.14 17.76
N ILE A 55 -21.97 7.39 16.55
CA ILE A 55 -21.45 6.81 15.33
C ILE A 55 -20.39 7.70 14.68
N LYS A 56 -20.72 8.99 14.48
CA LYS A 56 -19.90 9.91 13.68
C LYS A 56 -19.95 11.32 14.27
N ASP A 57 -18.78 11.95 14.37
CA ASP A 57 -18.60 13.36 14.66
C ASP A 57 -17.42 13.88 13.82
N VAL A 58 -17.73 14.63 12.78
CA VAL A 58 -16.74 15.05 11.77
C VAL A 58 -16.97 16.49 11.35
N SER A 59 -15.89 17.25 11.32
CA SER A 59 -15.82 18.58 10.74
C SER A 59 -14.56 18.72 9.89
N TYR A 60 -14.68 19.29 8.70
CA TYR A 60 -13.56 19.65 7.83
C TYR A 60 -13.26 21.15 7.85
N ALA A 61 -13.88 21.91 8.76
CA ALA A 61 -13.62 23.33 8.92
C ALA A 61 -12.23 23.59 9.52
N GLU A 62 -11.52 24.59 9.04
CA GLU A 62 -10.15 24.92 9.45
C GLU A 62 -9.97 25.02 10.97
N GLN A 63 -10.87 25.72 11.63
CA GLN A 63 -10.78 25.97 13.09
C GLN A 63 -11.36 24.85 13.94
N ASP A 64 -11.95 23.82 13.31
CA ASP A 64 -12.63 22.73 14.01
C ASP A 64 -12.45 21.39 13.27
N LEU A 65 -11.27 21.19 12.64
CA LEU A 65 -10.98 19.95 11.92
C LEU A 65 -10.89 18.79 12.90
N HIS A 66 -11.86 17.89 12.82
CA HIS A 66 -11.82 16.64 13.58
C HIS A 66 -12.59 15.53 12.87
N ILE A 67 -12.17 14.29 13.13
CA ILE A 67 -12.77 13.08 12.56
C ILE A 67 -12.85 12.05 13.67
N LYS A 68 -14.09 11.66 14.04
CA LYS A 68 -14.35 10.66 15.08
C LYS A 68 -15.42 9.68 14.61
N TRP A 69 -15.19 8.40 14.84
CA TRP A 69 -16.10 7.32 14.51
C TRP A 69 -16.25 6.35 15.68
N PHE A 70 -17.50 5.92 15.96
CA PHE A 70 -17.81 4.99 17.07
C PHE A 70 -17.22 5.45 18.42
N TYR A 71 -17.16 6.74 18.64
CA TYR A 71 -16.24 7.40 19.54
C TYR A 71 -16.53 7.27 21.04
N ASP A 72 -17.66 6.68 21.43
CA ASP A 72 -17.95 6.28 22.83
C ASP A 72 -17.83 4.77 23.05
N GLY A 73 -17.47 4.01 22.03
CA GLY A 73 -17.19 2.58 22.12
C GLY A 73 -15.75 2.28 22.56
N THR A 74 -15.55 1.10 23.15
CA THR A 74 -14.22 0.60 23.49
C THR A 74 -13.99 -0.80 22.96
N LEU A 75 -12.75 -1.11 22.60
CA LEU A 75 -12.36 -2.40 22.00
C LEU A 75 -10.87 -2.65 22.20
N ASN A 76 -10.42 -3.81 21.74
CA ASN A 76 -9.00 -4.08 21.49
C ASN A 76 -8.84 -4.70 20.11
N VAL A 77 -7.94 -4.15 19.27
CA VAL A 77 -7.72 -4.62 17.91
C VAL A 77 -7.08 -6.01 17.89
N SER A 78 -6.10 -6.28 18.76
CA SER A 78 -5.46 -7.60 18.86
C SER A 78 -6.47 -8.69 19.26
N SER A 79 -7.35 -8.40 20.19
CA SER A 79 -8.43 -9.32 20.61
C SER A 79 -9.39 -9.63 19.45
N ASN A 80 -9.71 -8.65 18.63
CA ASN A 80 -10.52 -8.86 17.42
C ASN A 80 -9.83 -9.70 16.35
N CYS A 81 -8.52 -9.68 16.30
CA CYS A 81 -7.73 -10.47 15.34
C CYS A 81 -7.44 -11.90 15.84
N LEU A 82 -7.47 -12.14 17.14
CA LEU A 82 -7.00 -13.39 17.76
C LEU A 82 -8.06 -14.04 18.66
N ASP A 83 -8.34 -13.45 19.80
CA ASP A 83 -9.15 -14.01 20.88
C ASP A 83 -10.54 -14.45 20.42
N ARG A 84 -11.21 -13.62 19.63
CA ARG A 84 -12.56 -13.91 19.12
C ARG A 84 -12.63 -15.17 18.24
N HIS A 85 -11.49 -15.63 17.73
CA HIS A 85 -11.41 -16.81 16.85
C HIS A 85 -11.05 -18.09 17.59
N LEU A 86 -10.63 -18.01 18.86
CA LEU A 86 -10.12 -19.18 19.60
C LEU A 86 -11.16 -20.25 19.88
N GLU A 87 -12.43 -19.87 20.06
CA GLU A 87 -13.49 -20.83 20.32
C GLU A 87 -13.79 -21.73 19.09
N THR A 88 -13.74 -21.14 17.88
CA THR A 88 -14.20 -21.83 16.67
C THR A 88 -13.08 -22.12 15.66
N ARG A 89 -11.93 -21.44 15.77
CA ARG A 89 -10.85 -21.47 14.78
C ARG A 89 -9.45 -21.66 15.39
N ALA A 90 -9.33 -22.12 16.62
CA ALA A 90 -8.05 -22.22 17.33
C ALA A 90 -6.96 -22.94 16.51
N ASP A 91 -7.32 -24.03 15.88
CA ASP A 91 -6.40 -24.88 15.09
C ASP A 91 -6.31 -24.49 13.61
N GLN A 92 -7.15 -23.54 13.15
CA GLN A 92 -7.06 -23.00 11.79
C GLN A 92 -5.77 -22.20 11.63
N THR A 93 -5.10 -22.35 10.49
CA THR A 93 -3.96 -21.52 10.13
C THR A 93 -4.37 -20.05 10.02
N ALA A 94 -3.77 -19.20 10.84
CA ALA A 94 -3.91 -17.75 10.78
C ALA A 94 -2.90 -17.16 9.79
N ILE A 95 -1.63 -17.55 9.90
CA ILE A 95 -0.54 -17.07 9.05
C ILE A 95 0.15 -18.26 8.39
N ILE A 96 0.30 -18.18 7.08
CA ILE A 96 1.28 -18.96 6.34
C ILE A 96 2.47 -18.04 6.09
N TRP A 97 3.64 -18.39 6.59
CA TRP A 97 4.87 -17.69 6.24
C TRP A 97 5.63 -18.48 5.18
N GLU A 98 6.02 -17.79 4.13
CA GLU A 98 6.89 -18.31 3.07
C GLU A 98 8.20 -17.53 3.10
N GLY A 99 9.32 -18.22 3.35
CA GLY A 99 10.65 -17.61 3.42
C GLY A 99 11.19 -17.19 2.07
N ASP A 100 12.28 -16.44 2.09
CA ASP A 100 13.05 -16.10 0.89
C ASP A 100 13.56 -17.36 0.18
N ASP A 101 14.08 -18.33 0.93
CA ASP A 101 14.37 -19.69 0.43
C ASP A 101 13.04 -20.46 0.26
N PRO A 102 12.74 -21.00 -0.95
CA PRO A 102 11.55 -21.80 -1.20
C PRO A 102 11.39 -23.04 -0.32
N LYS A 103 12.44 -23.47 0.36
CA LYS A 103 12.44 -24.60 1.29
C LYS A 103 11.99 -24.21 2.70
N GLU A 104 11.92 -22.91 2.98
CA GLU A 104 11.51 -22.40 4.29
C GLU A 104 10.06 -21.93 4.26
N ASP A 105 9.22 -22.58 5.03
CA ASP A 105 7.85 -22.14 5.27
C ASP A 105 7.38 -22.52 6.67
N LYS A 106 6.34 -21.85 7.13
CA LYS A 106 5.74 -22.15 8.43
C LYS A 106 4.24 -21.84 8.41
N LYS A 107 3.45 -22.71 9.01
CA LYS A 107 2.03 -22.46 9.29
C LYS A 107 1.85 -22.19 10.77
N ILE A 108 1.14 -21.13 11.10
CA ILE A 108 0.88 -20.71 12.49
C ILE A 108 -0.63 -20.64 12.68
N SER A 109 -1.15 -21.43 13.61
CA SER A 109 -2.58 -21.42 13.94
C SER A 109 -2.96 -20.16 14.73
N PHE A 110 -4.26 -19.85 14.79
CA PHE A 110 -4.75 -18.76 15.65
C PHE A 110 -4.35 -18.95 17.11
N LYS A 111 -4.39 -20.16 17.61
CA LYS A 111 -3.96 -20.51 18.98
C LYS A 111 -2.47 -20.24 19.20
N GLU A 112 -1.63 -20.69 18.27
CA GLU A 112 -0.18 -20.45 18.33
C GLU A 112 0.16 -18.97 18.22
N LEU A 113 -0.48 -18.25 17.30
CA LEU A 113 -0.28 -16.82 17.13
C LEU A 113 -0.72 -16.04 18.37
N HIS A 114 -1.87 -16.37 18.94
CA HIS A 114 -2.35 -15.79 20.19
C HIS A 114 -1.34 -15.98 21.33
N ALA A 115 -0.84 -17.20 21.51
CA ALA A 115 0.14 -17.51 22.55
C ALA A 115 1.44 -16.69 22.39
N GLU A 116 1.97 -16.60 21.17
CA GLU A 116 3.18 -15.81 20.89
C GLU A 116 2.96 -14.30 21.08
N VAL A 117 1.81 -13.79 20.67
CA VAL A 117 1.45 -12.37 20.90
C VAL A 117 1.33 -12.07 22.40
N CYS A 118 0.69 -12.93 23.17
CA CYS A 118 0.58 -12.75 24.62
C CYS A 118 1.94 -12.76 25.31
N LYS A 119 2.81 -13.71 24.96
CA LYS A 119 4.18 -13.77 25.49
C LYS A 119 4.96 -12.49 25.18
N PHE A 120 4.91 -12.05 23.94
CA PHE A 120 5.65 -10.85 23.55
C PHE A 120 5.05 -9.56 24.16
N ALA A 121 3.72 -9.48 24.25
CA ALA A 121 3.04 -8.38 24.95
C ALA A 121 3.47 -8.31 26.42
N ASN A 122 3.54 -9.44 27.13
CA ASN A 122 4.06 -9.50 28.49
C ASN A 122 5.53 -9.09 28.58
N GLY A 123 6.35 -9.53 27.63
CA GLY A 123 7.77 -9.13 27.54
C GLY A 123 7.93 -7.61 27.33
N LEU A 124 7.11 -7.02 26.50
CA LEU A 124 7.11 -5.55 26.30
C LEU A 124 6.71 -4.79 27.56
N LYS A 125 5.71 -5.30 28.32
CA LYS A 125 5.33 -4.73 29.62
C LYS A 125 6.49 -4.81 30.63
N GLU A 126 7.19 -5.93 30.69
CA GLU A 126 8.36 -6.10 31.56
C GLU A 126 9.49 -5.13 31.20
N LEU A 127 9.65 -4.83 29.89
CA LEU A 127 10.58 -3.80 29.43
C LEU A 127 10.07 -2.36 29.68
N GLY A 128 8.89 -2.18 30.25
CA GLY A 128 8.34 -0.90 30.66
C GLY A 128 7.47 -0.21 29.62
N VAL A 129 7.06 -0.89 28.55
CA VAL A 129 6.14 -0.34 27.54
C VAL A 129 4.73 -0.23 28.15
N LYS A 130 4.11 0.92 27.98
CA LYS A 130 2.78 1.26 28.50
C LYS A 130 1.85 1.73 27.38
N LYS A 131 0.56 1.74 27.68
CA LYS A 131 -0.46 2.35 26.82
C LYS A 131 -0.06 3.76 26.40
N GLY A 132 -0.12 4.04 25.10
CA GLY A 132 0.24 5.34 24.54
C GLY A 132 1.73 5.51 24.18
N ASP A 133 2.60 4.61 24.64
CA ASP A 133 4.00 4.62 24.21
C ASP A 133 4.13 4.30 22.73
N ARG A 134 5.11 4.92 22.05
CA ARG A 134 5.42 4.62 20.64
C ARG A 134 6.53 3.59 20.59
N VAL A 135 6.30 2.57 19.79
CA VAL A 135 7.24 1.47 19.55
C VAL A 135 7.53 1.42 18.05
N THR A 136 8.79 1.52 17.68
CA THR A 136 9.22 1.39 16.29
C THR A 136 9.46 -0.08 15.97
N ILE A 137 8.96 -0.52 14.81
CA ILE A 137 9.14 -1.88 14.29
C ILE A 137 9.90 -1.79 12.98
N TYR A 138 11.13 -2.31 12.97
CA TYR A 138 12.04 -2.31 11.80
C TYR A 138 12.47 -3.75 11.53
N MET A 139 11.62 -4.48 10.81
CA MET A 139 11.65 -5.93 10.71
C MET A 139 11.58 -6.41 9.26
N PRO A 140 12.15 -7.57 8.96
CA PRO A 140 11.85 -8.27 7.71
C PRO A 140 10.43 -8.88 7.77
N MET A 141 9.95 -9.40 6.63
CA MET A 141 8.65 -10.08 6.52
C MET A 141 8.70 -11.49 7.11
N ILE A 142 8.81 -11.54 8.43
CA ILE A 142 8.78 -12.77 9.24
C ILE A 142 7.60 -12.74 10.22
N PRO A 143 7.16 -13.89 10.75
CA PRO A 143 6.01 -13.94 11.66
C PRO A 143 6.13 -13.01 12.87
N GLU A 144 7.33 -12.80 13.38
CA GLU A 144 7.59 -11.93 14.54
C GLU A 144 7.27 -10.45 14.26
N ALA A 145 7.23 -10.02 12.98
CA ALA A 145 6.74 -8.69 12.62
C ALA A 145 5.23 -8.55 12.89
N ALA A 146 4.45 -9.56 12.52
CA ALA A 146 3.03 -9.63 12.84
C ALA A 146 2.77 -9.73 14.34
N VAL A 147 3.55 -10.55 15.02
CA VAL A 147 3.50 -10.69 16.49
C VAL A 147 3.77 -9.33 17.16
N ALA A 148 4.78 -8.60 16.70
CA ALA A 148 5.13 -7.29 17.26
C ALA A 148 3.99 -6.26 17.11
N MET A 149 3.38 -6.18 15.92
CA MET A 149 2.24 -5.28 15.68
C MET A 149 1.05 -5.62 16.57
N LEU A 150 0.68 -6.89 16.65
CA LEU A 150 -0.44 -7.37 17.45
C LEU A 150 -0.17 -7.27 18.97
N ALA A 151 1.07 -7.45 19.41
CA ALA A 151 1.46 -7.27 20.81
C ALA A 151 1.37 -5.80 21.22
N CYS A 152 1.82 -4.86 20.40
CA CYS A 152 1.65 -3.43 20.62
C CYS A 152 0.17 -3.07 20.74
N ALA A 153 -0.66 -3.51 19.80
CA ALA A 153 -2.11 -3.28 19.83
C ALA A 153 -2.75 -3.88 21.10
N ARG A 154 -2.28 -5.04 21.55
CA ARG A 154 -2.82 -5.71 22.74
C ARG A 154 -2.61 -4.92 24.03
N ILE A 155 -1.47 -4.27 24.19
CA ILE A 155 -1.14 -3.47 25.39
C ILE A 155 -1.43 -1.98 25.24
N GLY A 156 -2.00 -1.56 24.11
CA GLY A 156 -2.31 -0.17 23.83
C GLY A 156 -1.11 0.70 23.46
N ALA A 157 0.03 0.11 23.11
CA ALA A 157 1.16 0.83 22.54
C ALA A 157 0.88 1.18 21.07
N ILE A 158 1.40 2.32 20.64
CA ILE A 158 1.25 2.81 19.27
C ILE A 158 2.45 2.34 18.45
N HIS A 159 2.25 1.47 17.47
CA HIS A 159 3.37 1.05 16.67
C HIS A 159 3.63 1.98 15.47
N SER A 160 4.90 2.15 15.15
CA SER A 160 5.41 2.81 13.96
C SER A 160 6.28 1.83 13.20
N VAL A 161 5.72 1.19 12.17
CA VAL A 161 6.45 0.25 11.34
C VAL A 161 7.27 1.01 10.31
N VAL A 162 8.56 0.73 10.27
CA VAL A 162 9.50 1.27 9.28
C VAL A 162 9.93 0.14 8.37
N PHE A 163 9.83 0.35 7.07
CA PHE A 163 10.22 -0.65 6.08
C PHE A 163 11.67 -1.11 6.29
N GLY A 164 11.89 -2.42 6.43
CA GLY A 164 13.18 -3.02 6.75
C GLY A 164 14.30 -2.76 5.73
N GLY A 165 13.93 -2.25 4.59
CA GLY A 165 14.87 -1.81 3.56
C GLY A 165 15.28 -0.33 3.65
N PHE A 166 14.75 0.48 4.57
CA PHE A 166 15.15 1.88 4.70
C PHE A 166 16.53 2.05 5.32
N SER A 167 17.18 3.17 4.99
CA SER A 167 18.48 3.54 5.52
C SER A 167 18.42 3.89 7.02
N PRO A 168 19.58 3.90 7.72
CA PRO A 168 19.65 4.38 9.10
C PRO A 168 19.08 5.79 9.29
N ASP A 169 19.33 6.71 8.36
CA ASP A 169 18.81 8.09 8.45
C ASP A 169 17.28 8.15 8.34
N ALA A 170 16.69 7.37 7.43
CA ALA A 170 15.24 7.27 7.31
C ALA A 170 14.60 6.67 8.57
N LEU A 171 15.25 5.67 9.17
CA LEU A 171 14.82 5.08 10.43
C LEU A 171 14.93 6.08 11.58
N ALA A 172 16.07 6.76 11.72
CA ALA A 172 16.31 7.75 12.76
C ALA A 172 15.28 8.89 12.73
N GLY A 173 15.00 9.44 11.56
CA GLY A 173 14.02 10.52 11.40
C GLY A 173 12.62 10.14 11.88
N ARG A 174 12.21 8.89 11.67
CA ARG A 174 10.91 8.37 12.11
C ARG A 174 10.87 8.11 13.62
N ILE A 175 11.94 7.60 14.19
CA ILE A 175 12.08 7.42 15.65
C ILE A 175 12.00 8.79 16.36
N GLN A 176 12.70 9.78 15.84
CA GLN A 176 12.72 11.13 16.40
C GLN A 176 11.34 11.80 16.32
N ASP A 177 10.67 11.70 15.18
CA ASP A 177 9.39 12.39 14.97
C ASP A 177 8.29 11.87 15.90
N CYS A 178 8.24 10.57 16.17
CA CYS A 178 7.25 9.99 17.08
C CYS A 178 7.75 9.78 18.53
N ASP A 179 8.97 10.20 18.83
CA ASP A 179 9.58 10.03 20.16
C ASP A 179 9.50 8.57 20.67
N SER A 180 9.89 7.64 19.82
CA SER A 180 9.83 6.21 20.11
C SER A 180 10.87 5.79 21.16
N SER A 181 10.41 5.12 22.21
CA SER A 181 11.25 4.71 23.34
C SER A 181 11.90 3.33 23.18
N LEU A 182 11.36 2.52 22.29
CA LEU A 182 11.81 1.15 22.04
C LEU A 182 11.70 0.81 20.54
N ILE A 183 12.67 0.07 20.05
CA ILE A 183 12.67 -0.48 18.68
C ILE A 183 12.73 -2.00 18.71
N ILE A 184 11.94 -2.64 17.84
CA ILE A 184 11.96 -4.07 17.58
C ILE A 184 12.56 -4.28 16.20
N THR A 185 13.62 -5.07 16.12
CA THR A 185 14.34 -5.37 14.88
C THR A 185 14.76 -6.84 14.81
N ALA A 186 15.52 -7.22 13.79
CA ALA A 186 16.14 -8.52 13.68
C ALA A 186 17.67 -8.36 13.58
N ASP A 187 18.41 -9.45 13.80
CA ASP A 187 19.85 -9.46 13.56
C ASP A 187 20.14 -9.06 12.11
N GLU A 188 19.57 -9.78 11.18
CA GLU A 188 19.61 -9.50 9.75
C GLU A 188 18.27 -9.86 9.11
N GLY A 189 17.98 -9.30 7.92
CA GLY A 189 16.95 -9.77 7.02
C GLY A 189 17.56 -10.56 5.85
N ILE A 190 16.73 -11.35 5.16
CA ILE A 190 17.10 -12.01 3.91
C ILE A 190 16.11 -11.59 2.83
N ARG A 191 16.61 -11.14 1.68
CA ARG A 191 15.77 -10.76 0.57
C ARG A 191 16.47 -11.00 -0.76
N GLY A 192 15.88 -11.85 -1.61
CA GLY A 192 16.48 -12.23 -2.88
C GLY A 192 17.87 -12.89 -2.73
N GLY A 193 18.07 -13.71 -1.70
CA GLY A 193 19.32 -14.37 -1.36
C GLY A 193 20.39 -13.45 -0.75
N LYS A 194 20.05 -12.18 -0.48
CA LYS A 194 20.98 -11.19 0.09
C LYS A 194 20.64 -10.89 1.54
N SER A 195 21.65 -10.79 2.39
CA SER A 195 21.51 -10.37 3.78
C SER A 195 21.37 -8.85 3.89
N ILE A 196 20.47 -8.41 4.79
CA ILE A 196 20.23 -6.99 5.09
C ILE A 196 20.62 -6.76 6.55
N PRO A 197 21.55 -5.84 6.87
CA PRO A 197 22.11 -5.68 8.21
C PRO A 197 21.18 -4.82 9.10
N LEU A 198 20.01 -5.35 9.49
CA LEU A 198 18.98 -4.59 10.22
C LEU A 198 19.46 -4.10 11.58
N LYS A 199 20.16 -4.95 12.36
CA LYS A 199 20.69 -4.54 13.68
C LYS A 199 21.75 -3.46 13.53
N ALA A 200 22.66 -3.59 12.57
CA ALA A 200 23.69 -2.58 12.32
C ALA A 200 23.07 -1.24 11.87
N ASN A 201 22.06 -1.28 11.01
CA ASN A 201 21.30 -0.09 10.62
C ASN A 201 20.57 0.55 11.80
N THR A 202 20.02 -0.27 12.69
CA THR A 202 19.38 0.19 13.94
C THR A 202 20.39 0.88 14.84
N ASP A 203 21.57 0.29 15.05
CA ASP A 203 22.62 0.88 15.87
C ASP A 203 23.07 2.23 15.32
N ALA A 204 23.27 2.33 14.02
CA ALA A 204 23.63 3.60 13.36
C ALA A 204 22.52 4.66 13.52
N ALA A 205 21.25 4.28 13.38
CA ALA A 205 20.13 5.19 13.58
C ALA A 205 20.07 5.72 15.02
N LEU A 206 20.33 4.86 16.00
CA LEU A 206 20.23 5.21 17.43
C LEU A 206 21.33 6.16 17.90
N ASP A 207 22.41 6.35 17.16
CA ASP A 207 23.42 7.38 17.47
C ASP A 207 22.80 8.79 17.55
N SER A 208 21.74 9.04 16.80
CA SER A 208 20.99 10.30 16.80
C SER A 208 19.63 10.23 17.50
N CYS A 209 19.31 9.14 18.18
CA CYS A 209 18.02 8.89 18.81
C CYS A 209 18.16 8.58 20.31
N PRO A 210 18.58 9.55 21.15
CA PRO A 210 18.84 9.31 22.58
C PRO A 210 17.59 8.94 23.40
N MET A 211 16.36 9.21 22.86
CA MET A 211 15.10 8.82 23.49
C MET A 211 14.85 7.30 23.40
N CYS A 212 15.37 6.62 22.41
CA CYS A 212 15.20 5.19 22.23
C CYS A 212 16.22 4.42 23.06
N LYS A 213 15.76 3.85 24.19
CA LYS A 213 16.61 3.26 25.21
C LYS A 213 16.75 1.75 25.13
N LYS A 214 15.88 1.09 24.36
CA LYS A 214 15.77 -0.37 24.32
C LYS A 214 15.60 -0.88 22.91
N VAL A 215 16.30 -1.97 22.63
CA VAL A 215 16.30 -2.67 21.34
C VAL A 215 15.94 -4.14 21.57
N VAL A 216 14.88 -4.62 20.97
CA VAL A 216 14.53 -6.04 20.94
C VAL A 216 14.95 -6.62 19.61
N VAL A 217 15.72 -7.69 19.62
CA VAL A 217 16.34 -8.29 18.44
C VAL A 217 15.81 -9.70 18.22
N VAL A 218 15.21 -9.94 17.06
CA VAL A 218 14.83 -11.28 16.60
C VAL A 218 16.01 -11.94 15.90
N LYS A 219 16.30 -13.19 16.23
CA LYS A 219 17.35 -13.96 15.58
C LYS A 219 16.80 -14.62 14.32
N ARG A 220 17.03 -13.98 13.15
CA ARG A 220 16.59 -14.51 11.84
C ARG A 220 17.67 -15.34 11.16
N THR A 221 18.89 -14.81 11.06
CA THR A 221 19.99 -15.48 10.36
C THR A 221 20.99 -16.15 11.31
N GLY A 222 21.11 -15.64 12.52
CA GLY A 222 22.15 -16.04 13.47
C GLY A 222 23.50 -15.39 13.18
N GLY A 223 23.52 -14.35 12.32
CA GLY A 223 24.73 -13.57 12.05
C GLY A 223 25.25 -12.86 13.29
N ASN A 224 26.53 -12.51 13.27
CA ASN A 224 27.15 -11.73 14.33
C ASN A 224 26.66 -10.29 14.29
N VAL A 225 26.24 -9.79 15.43
CA VAL A 225 25.77 -8.40 15.61
C VAL A 225 26.49 -7.79 16.81
N ASP A 226 26.74 -6.49 16.73
CA ASP A 226 27.19 -5.73 17.90
C ASP A 226 26.11 -5.72 18.97
N TRP A 227 26.50 -5.74 20.23
CA TRP A 227 25.59 -5.86 21.36
C TRP A 227 25.95 -4.87 22.47
N ILE A 228 24.94 -4.15 22.94
CA ILE A 228 25.06 -3.24 24.06
C ILE A 228 24.26 -3.78 25.23
N GLU A 229 24.96 -4.24 26.24
CA GLU A 229 24.35 -4.77 27.47
C GLU A 229 23.50 -3.71 28.15
N GLY A 230 22.29 -4.11 28.59
CA GLY A 230 21.31 -3.21 29.22
C GLY A 230 20.46 -2.38 28.22
N ARG A 231 20.82 -2.34 26.95
CA ARG A 231 20.01 -1.76 25.87
C ARG A 231 19.37 -2.83 24.99
N ASP A 232 20.15 -3.84 24.61
CA ASP A 232 19.78 -4.86 23.63
C ASP A 232 19.27 -6.13 24.34
N TYR A 233 18.15 -6.66 23.82
CA TYR A 233 17.47 -7.84 24.37
C TYR A 233 17.13 -8.79 23.25
N TRP A 234 17.47 -10.08 23.38
CA TRP A 234 16.99 -11.07 22.46
C TRP A 234 15.48 -11.32 22.62
N TYR A 235 14.76 -11.35 21.52
CA TYR A 235 13.33 -11.65 21.49
C TYR A 235 12.99 -12.96 22.20
N HIS A 236 13.74 -14.03 21.92
CA HIS A 236 13.51 -15.34 22.51
C HIS A 236 13.77 -15.35 24.04
N ASP A 237 14.68 -14.56 24.53
CA ASP A 237 14.94 -14.48 25.97
C ASP A 237 13.81 -13.79 26.71
N ILE A 238 13.30 -12.67 26.17
CA ILE A 238 12.19 -11.94 26.82
C ILE A 238 10.84 -12.62 26.67
N THR A 239 10.67 -13.58 25.76
CA THR A 239 9.40 -14.31 25.55
C THR A 239 9.37 -15.67 26.24
N SER A 240 10.50 -16.34 26.38
CA SER A 240 10.58 -17.76 26.80
C SER A 240 9.99 -18.02 28.19
N THR A 241 10.03 -17.06 29.09
CA THR A 241 9.53 -17.18 30.48
C THR A 241 8.15 -16.56 30.68
N GLN A 242 7.56 -15.96 29.66
CA GLN A 242 6.31 -15.24 29.76
C GLN A 242 5.08 -16.15 29.68
N SER A 243 4.00 -15.71 30.32
CA SER A 243 2.69 -16.34 30.19
C SER A 243 2.17 -16.27 28.75
N GLN A 244 1.47 -17.33 28.34
CA GLN A 244 0.71 -17.38 27.09
C GLN A 244 -0.64 -16.63 27.18
N GLU A 245 -0.91 -15.98 28.30
CA GLU A 245 -2.10 -15.18 28.55
C GLU A 245 -1.67 -13.74 28.85
N CYS A 246 -2.35 -12.81 28.22
CA CYS A 246 -2.19 -11.38 28.45
C CYS A 246 -3.54 -10.71 28.20
N GLU A 247 -4.14 -10.16 29.24
CA GLU A 247 -5.43 -9.46 29.12
C GLU A 247 -5.31 -8.29 28.13
N PRO A 248 -6.20 -8.19 27.12
CA PRO A 248 -6.15 -7.06 26.20
C PRO A 248 -6.51 -5.74 26.89
N GLU A 249 -5.73 -4.71 26.63
CA GLU A 249 -6.01 -3.35 27.12
C GLU A 249 -7.32 -2.82 26.54
N GLU A 250 -8.18 -2.25 27.37
CA GLU A 250 -9.39 -1.57 26.91
C GLU A 250 -9.01 -0.23 26.25
N MET A 251 -9.29 -0.13 24.94
CA MET A 251 -8.98 1.06 24.15
C MET A 251 -10.25 1.79 23.76
N SER A 252 -10.23 3.12 23.77
CA SER A 252 -11.25 3.90 23.07
C SER A 252 -11.18 3.64 21.58
N ALA A 253 -12.31 3.69 20.89
CA ALA A 253 -12.34 3.62 19.43
C ALA A 253 -11.43 4.67 18.76
N GLU A 254 -11.24 5.83 19.39
CA GLU A 254 -10.36 6.90 18.90
C GLU A 254 -8.95 6.90 19.52
N ASP A 255 -8.60 5.91 20.31
CA ASP A 255 -7.21 5.72 20.72
C ASP A 255 -6.34 5.32 19.52
N PRO A 256 -5.15 5.94 19.36
CA PRO A 256 -4.26 5.60 18.25
C PRO A 256 -3.85 4.13 18.23
N LEU A 257 -3.87 3.55 17.03
CA LEU A 257 -3.38 2.19 16.78
C LEU A 257 -1.96 2.22 16.23
N PHE A 258 -1.74 3.02 15.21
CA PHE A 258 -0.42 3.15 14.60
C PHE A 258 -0.17 4.52 13.96
N ILE A 259 1.11 4.79 13.75
CA ILE A 259 1.63 5.90 12.96
C ILE A 259 2.39 5.30 11.79
N LEU A 260 2.07 5.70 10.57
CA LEU A 260 2.78 5.26 9.37
C LEU A 260 3.24 6.46 8.56
N TYR A 261 4.55 6.53 8.30
CA TYR A 261 5.15 7.66 7.62
C TYR A 261 5.03 7.55 6.10
N THR A 262 4.57 8.62 5.47
CA THR A 262 4.54 8.77 4.01
C THR A 262 5.50 9.86 3.57
N SER A 263 6.03 9.72 2.35
CA SER A 263 6.81 10.78 1.71
C SER A 263 5.92 11.99 1.45
N GLY A 264 6.38 13.18 1.82
CA GLY A 264 5.72 14.44 1.52
C GLY A 264 6.38 15.16 0.35
N SER A 265 5.64 16.02 -0.35
CA SER A 265 6.17 16.93 -1.38
C SER A 265 7.20 17.92 -0.82
N THR A 266 7.17 18.19 0.48
CA THR A 266 8.03 19.14 1.19
C THR A 266 9.30 18.50 1.81
N GLY A 267 9.59 17.23 1.55
CA GLY A 267 10.81 16.57 2.00
C GLY A 267 10.73 15.85 3.36
N LYS A 268 10.04 16.42 4.37
CA LYS A 268 9.86 15.74 5.66
C LYS A 268 8.70 14.74 5.60
N PRO A 269 8.89 13.45 5.96
CA PRO A 269 7.80 12.48 6.05
C PRO A 269 6.67 12.94 6.98
N LYS A 270 5.43 12.55 6.65
CA LYS A 270 4.23 12.79 7.46
C LYS A 270 3.89 11.53 8.22
N GLY A 271 3.72 11.62 9.53
CA GLY A 271 3.22 10.53 10.36
C GLY A 271 1.70 10.43 10.27
N VAL A 272 1.19 9.61 9.36
CA VAL A 272 -0.25 9.35 9.24
C VAL A 272 -0.70 8.54 10.45
N MET A 273 -1.66 9.08 11.23
CA MET A 273 -2.17 8.42 12.42
C MET A 273 -3.56 7.82 12.17
N HIS A 274 -3.67 6.53 12.43
CA HIS A 274 -4.94 5.79 12.45
C HIS A 274 -5.32 5.39 13.87
N THR A 275 -6.63 5.40 14.15
CA THR A 275 -7.21 4.99 15.42
C THR A 275 -7.81 3.58 15.36
N SER A 276 -8.26 3.05 16.49
CA SER A 276 -8.53 1.61 16.65
C SER A 276 -9.87 1.16 16.04
N GLY A 277 -10.97 1.84 16.36
CA GLY A 277 -12.32 1.33 16.07
C GLY A 277 -12.72 1.45 14.60
N GLY A 278 -12.82 2.68 14.10
CA GLY A 278 -13.26 2.93 12.72
C GLY A 278 -12.34 2.30 11.68
N TYR A 279 -11.03 2.35 11.91
CA TYR A 279 -10.06 1.69 11.04
C TYR A 279 -10.32 0.19 10.93
N LEU A 280 -10.50 -0.53 12.04
CA LEU A 280 -10.71 -1.97 12.02
C LEU A 280 -12.05 -2.36 11.38
N VAL A 281 -13.12 -1.61 11.65
CA VAL A 281 -14.41 -1.79 10.98
C VAL A 281 -14.23 -1.68 9.47
N TYR A 282 -13.56 -0.64 9.00
CA TYR A 282 -13.38 -0.39 7.57
C TYR A 282 -12.43 -1.38 6.91
N ALA A 283 -11.29 -1.67 7.51
CA ALA A 283 -10.32 -2.63 6.97
C ALA A 283 -10.90 -4.05 6.87
N SER A 284 -11.61 -4.51 7.90
CA SER A 284 -12.26 -5.82 7.88
C SER A 284 -13.38 -5.90 6.85
N MET A 285 -14.19 -4.85 6.72
CA MET A 285 -15.29 -4.78 5.76
C MET A 285 -14.80 -4.78 4.31
N THR A 286 -13.80 -3.96 4.01
CA THR A 286 -13.25 -3.88 2.66
C THR A 286 -12.51 -5.16 2.28
N HIS A 287 -11.76 -5.77 3.19
CA HIS A 287 -11.15 -7.08 2.94
C HIS A 287 -12.20 -8.14 2.57
N GLU A 288 -13.27 -8.25 3.33
CA GLU A 288 -14.32 -9.24 3.07
C GLU A 288 -15.01 -9.02 1.73
N TYR A 289 -15.48 -7.80 1.46
CA TYR A 289 -16.32 -7.53 0.28
C TYR A 289 -15.54 -7.29 -1.00
N VAL A 290 -14.39 -6.61 -0.94
CA VAL A 290 -13.58 -6.35 -2.14
C VAL A 290 -12.96 -7.64 -2.67
N PHE A 291 -12.45 -8.47 -1.77
CA PHE A 291 -11.86 -9.75 -2.16
C PHE A 291 -12.89 -10.90 -2.18
N ASP A 292 -14.16 -10.60 -1.92
CA ASP A 292 -15.21 -11.63 -1.85
C ASP A 292 -14.73 -12.86 -1.06
N TYR A 293 -14.09 -12.58 0.09
CA TYR A 293 -13.41 -13.59 0.88
C TYR A 293 -14.40 -14.63 1.42
N LYS A 294 -14.05 -15.89 1.26
CA LYS A 294 -14.83 -17.04 1.74
C LYS A 294 -14.00 -17.86 2.71
N ASP A 295 -14.69 -18.35 3.72
CA ASP A 295 -14.08 -19.18 4.76
C ASP A 295 -13.27 -20.35 4.16
N GLY A 296 -12.07 -20.58 4.68
CA GLY A 296 -11.18 -21.65 4.25
C GLY A 296 -10.29 -21.30 3.05
N GLU A 297 -10.45 -20.15 2.43
CA GLU A 297 -9.56 -19.68 1.37
C GLU A 297 -8.22 -19.19 1.92
N VAL A 298 -7.17 -19.34 1.13
CA VAL A 298 -5.86 -18.73 1.40
C VAL A 298 -5.79 -17.41 0.65
N TYR A 299 -5.60 -16.33 1.40
CA TYR A 299 -5.45 -14.98 0.90
C TYR A 299 -3.97 -14.56 0.96
N TRP A 300 -3.45 -14.04 -0.14
CA TRP A 300 -2.08 -13.56 -0.21
C TRP A 300 -2.00 -12.14 -0.78
N CYS A 301 -1.50 -11.22 0.04
CA CYS A 301 -1.07 -9.90 -0.37
C CYS A 301 0.46 -9.84 -0.35
N THR A 302 1.08 -9.47 -1.46
CA THR A 302 2.54 -9.43 -1.61
C THR A 302 3.21 -8.18 -1.05
N ALA A 303 2.45 -7.29 -0.44
CA ALA A 303 2.98 -6.08 0.19
C ALA A 303 3.87 -6.40 1.42
N ASP A 304 4.48 -5.37 1.95
CA ASP A 304 5.26 -5.42 3.19
C ASP A 304 4.50 -4.72 4.32
N VAL A 305 4.66 -5.17 5.55
CA VAL A 305 4.04 -4.53 6.72
C VAL A 305 4.58 -3.11 6.98
N GLY A 306 5.69 -2.73 6.36
CA GLY A 306 6.19 -1.36 6.33
C GLY A 306 5.32 -0.37 5.55
N TRP A 307 4.27 -0.85 4.88
CA TRP A 307 3.31 -0.06 4.11
C TRP A 307 1.89 -0.26 4.65
N VAL A 308 1.01 0.70 4.37
CA VAL A 308 -0.39 0.61 4.83
C VAL A 308 -1.11 -0.63 4.26
N THR A 309 -0.74 -1.06 3.06
CA THR A 309 -1.31 -2.27 2.46
C THR A 309 -1.01 -3.50 3.32
N GLY A 310 0.18 -3.59 3.88
CA GLY A 310 0.53 -4.65 4.82
C GLY A 310 -0.25 -4.57 6.14
N HIS A 311 -0.47 -3.38 6.66
CA HIS A 311 -1.29 -3.17 7.86
C HIS A 311 -2.73 -3.62 7.63
N SER A 312 -3.38 -3.06 6.63
CA SER A 312 -4.81 -3.26 6.40
C SER A 312 -5.13 -4.62 5.77
N TYR A 313 -4.28 -5.11 4.86
CA TYR A 313 -4.60 -6.27 4.01
C TYR A 313 -3.57 -7.41 4.02
N ILE A 314 -2.59 -7.39 4.90
CA ILE A 314 -1.88 -8.61 5.34
C ILE A 314 -2.35 -8.99 6.73
N LEU A 315 -2.44 -8.02 7.64
CA LEU A 315 -2.63 -8.27 9.06
C LEU A 315 -4.06 -8.00 9.55
N TYR A 316 -4.43 -6.73 9.72
CA TYR A 316 -5.63 -6.36 10.49
C TYR A 316 -6.94 -6.77 9.84
N GLY A 317 -7.14 -6.47 8.57
CA GLY A 317 -8.36 -6.84 7.85
C GLY A 317 -8.57 -8.35 7.76
N PRO A 318 -7.61 -9.09 7.22
CA PRO A 318 -7.71 -10.55 7.12
C PRO A 318 -7.89 -11.25 8.46
N LEU A 319 -7.10 -10.93 9.47
CA LEU A 319 -7.18 -11.60 10.78
C LEU A 319 -8.47 -11.27 11.53
N ALA A 320 -8.97 -10.03 11.44
CA ALA A 320 -10.27 -9.68 12.01
C ALA A 320 -11.41 -10.54 11.42
N ASN A 321 -11.30 -10.92 10.16
CA ASN A 321 -12.25 -11.81 9.47
C ASN A 321 -12.00 -13.31 9.70
N GLY A 322 -11.02 -13.68 10.50
CA GLY A 322 -10.65 -15.09 10.73
C GLY A 322 -10.05 -15.76 9.49
N ALA A 323 -9.44 -14.98 8.60
CA ALA A 323 -8.84 -15.47 7.36
C ALA A 323 -7.46 -16.11 7.59
N THR A 324 -7.07 -16.98 6.66
CA THR A 324 -5.70 -17.44 6.51
C THR A 324 -4.97 -16.46 5.59
N THR A 325 -4.00 -15.72 6.12
CA THR A 325 -3.20 -14.74 5.38
C THR A 325 -1.78 -15.26 5.17
N LEU A 326 -1.22 -15.02 3.99
CA LEU A 326 0.14 -15.43 3.66
C LEU A 326 1.09 -14.24 3.75
N MET A 327 2.18 -14.40 4.48
CA MET A 327 3.29 -13.46 4.59
C MET A 327 4.49 -13.99 3.80
N PHE A 328 5.01 -13.18 2.89
CA PHE A 328 6.10 -13.55 2.00
C PHE A 328 7.34 -12.71 2.27
N GLU A 329 8.43 -13.37 2.63
CA GLU A 329 9.73 -12.70 2.92
C GLU A 329 10.50 -12.37 1.64
N GLY A 330 10.29 -13.12 0.57
CA GLY A 330 11.08 -13.08 -0.64
C GLY A 330 10.76 -11.95 -1.62
N VAL A 331 11.23 -12.11 -2.83
CA VAL A 331 10.99 -11.22 -3.97
C VAL A 331 10.42 -12.01 -5.15
N PRO A 332 9.76 -11.34 -6.13
CA PRO A 332 9.03 -12.05 -7.19
C PRO A 332 9.90 -12.87 -8.15
N ASN A 333 11.18 -12.55 -8.26
CA ASN A 333 12.10 -13.12 -9.24
C ASN A 333 13.25 -13.95 -8.62
N TYR A 334 13.17 -14.31 -7.34
CA TYR A 334 14.17 -15.16 -6.69
C TYR A 334 13.54 -16.44 -6.09
N PRO A 335 14.12 -17.61 -6.34
CA PRO A 335 15.34 -17.91 -7.12
C PRO A 335 15.14 -17.78 -8.63
N ASN A 336 13.91 -17.68 -9.11
CA ASN A 336 13.56 -17.49 -10.51
C ASN A 336 12.21 -16.80 -10.67
N SER A 337 11.85 -16.45 -11.90
CA SER A 337 10.67 -15.62 -12.21
C SER A 337 9.32 -16.36 -12.08
N SER A 338 9.31 -17.66 -11.75
CA SER A 338 8.08 -18.39 -11.40
C SER A 338 7.72 -18.30 -9.91
N ARG A 339 8.55 -17.65 -9.09
CA ARG A 339 8.47 -17.66 -7.63
C ARG A 339 7.07 -17.38 -7.07
N PHE A 340 6.40 -16.34 -7.55
CA PHE A 340 5.03 -16.02 -7.12
C PHE A 340 4.04 -17.14 -7.43
N TRP A 341 4.15 -17.71 -8.60
CA TRP A 341 3.22 -18.73 -9.09
C TRP A 341 3.47 -20.08 -8.41
N ASP A 342 4.72 -20.38 -8.10
CA ASP A 342 5.09 -21.55 -7.30
C ASP A 342 4.51 -21.44 -5.87
N VAL A 343 4.55 -20.26 -5.27
CA VAL A 343 3.91 -20.00 -3.96
C VAL A 343 2.39 -20.18 -4.03
N CYS A 344 1.77 -19.69 -5.10
CA CYS A 344 0.33 -19.88 -5.31
C CYS A 344 -0.04 -21.37 -5.38
N ASP A 345 0.73 -22.16 -6.09
CA ASP A 345 0.49 -23.62 -6.20
C ASP A 345 0.80 -24.35 -4.90
N LYS A 346 1.92 -24.02 -4.25
CA LYS A 346 2.37 -24.63 -2.99
C LYS A 346 1.33 -24.48 -1.87
N HIS A 347 0.82 -23.28 -1.69
CA HIS A 347 -0.09 -22.95 -0.59
C HIS A 347 -1.57 -22.88 -1.00
N LYS A 348 -1.90 -23.23 -2.23
CA LYS A 348 -3.28 -23.20 -2.73
C LYS A 348 -3.95 -21.83 -2.57
N VAL A 349 -3.24 -20.79 -2.97
CA VAL A 349 -3.72 -19.40 -2.87
C VAL A 349 -4.96 -19.22 -3.72
N SER A 350 -6.03 -18.68 -3.14
CA SER A 350 -7.29 -18.40 -3.81
C SER A 350 -7.38 -16.94 -4.28
N ILE A 351 -6.82 -16.03 -3.49
CA ILE A 351 -6.86 -14.58 -3.72
C ILE A 351 -5.43 -14.06 -3.73
N PHE A 352 -5.03 -13.41 -4.81
CA PHE A 352 -3.69 -12.87 -5.00
C PHE A 352 -3.73 -11.37 -5.24
N TYR A 353 -3.11 -10.58 -4.38
CA TYR A 353 -3.14 -9.12 -4.36
C TYR A 353 -1.73 -8.56 -4.41
N THR A 354 -1.39 -7.85 -5.49
CA THR A 354 -0.02 -7.38 -5.74
C THR A 354 0.02 -6.00 -6.42
N ALA A 355 1.22 -5.46 -6.56
CA ALA A 355 1.44 -4.15 -7.18
C ALA A 355 1.75 -4.26 -8.68
N PRO A 356 1.32 -3.28 -9.51
CA PRO A 356 1.65 -3.21 -10.93
C PRO A 356 3.15 -3.26 -11.24
N THR A 357 3.99 -2.67 -10.39
CA THR A 357 5.46 -2.74 -10.53
C THR A 357 5.98 -4.18 -10.52
N ALA A 358 5.47 -5.03 -9.62
CA ALA A 358 5.84 -6.45 -9.59
C ALA A 358 5.36 -7.18 -10.86
N LEU A 359 4.15 -6.87 -11.32
CA LEU A 359 3.60 -7.46 -12.55
C LEU A 359 4.43 -7.07 -13.78
N ARG A 360 4.76 -5.80 -13.95
CA ARG A 360 5.59 -5.33 -15.07
C ARG A 360 6.98 -5.98 -15.06
N ALA A 361 7.59 -6.13 -13.88
CA ALA A 361 8.87 -6.83 -13.76
C ALA A 361 8.77 -8.29 -14.22
N LEU A 362 7.67 -8.98 -13.89
CA LEU A 362 7.43 -10.35 -14.31
C LEU A 362 7.03 -10.47 -15.80
N MET A 363 6.31 -9.50 -16.35
CA MET A 363 6.01 -9.44 -17.79
C MET A 363 7.28 -9.41 -18.65
N ARG A 364 8.33 -8.72 -18.21
CA ARG A 364 9.64 -8.66 -18.90
C ARG A 364 10.29 -10.04 -19.08
N GLU A 365 10.01 -10.96 -18.17
CA GLU A 365 10.54 -12.32 -18.19
C GLU A 365 9.75 -13.26 -19.12
N GLY A 366 8.67 -12.75 -19.75
CA GLY A 366 7.81 -13.51 -20.64
C GLY A 366 6.74 -14.32 -19.91
N GLU A 367 6.01 -15.13 -20.67
CA GLU A 367 4.88 -15.91 -20.17
C GLU A 367 5.26 -17.32 -19.68
N ASP A 368 6.39 -17.86 -20.12
CA ASP A 368 6.80 -19.23 -19.81
C ASP A 368 6.90 -19.53 -18.31
N PRO A 369 7.47 -18.63 -17.46
CA PRO A 369 7.50 -18.88 -16.02
C PRO A 369 6.10 -18.98 -15.39
N VAL A 370 5.13 -18.24 -15.91
CA VAL A 370 3.73 -18.30 -15.46
C VAL A 370 3.08 -19.60 -15.92
N LYS A 371 3.21 -19.92 -17.22
CA LYS A 371 2.61 -21.10 -17.85
C LYS A 371 3.17 -22.42 -17.33
N ALA A 372 4.38 -22.41 -16.77
CA ALA A 372 4.99 -23.58 -16.14
C ALA A 372 4.28 -24.01 -14.83
N THR A 373 3.39 -23.19 -14.29
CA THR A 373 2.66 -23.42 -13.04
C THR A 373 1.16 -23.63 -13.29
N SER A 374 0.49 -24.27 -12.36
CA SER A 374 -0.94 -24.58 -12.48
C SER A 374 -1.86 -23.41 -12.21
N ARG A 375 -1.64 -22.69 -11.10
CA ARG A 375 -2.46 -21.59 -10.58
C ARG A 375 -3.97 -21.89 -10.49
N LYS A 376 -4.33 -23.16 -10.46
CA LYS A 376 -5.75 -23.62 -10.46
C LYS A 376 -6.53 -23.14 -9.23
N SER A 377 -5.85 -22.92 -8.11
CA SER A 377 -6.48 -22.44 -6.89
C SER A 377 -6.86 -20.95 -6.95
N LEU A 378 -6.21 -20.17 -7.81
CA LEU A 378 -6.52 -18.74 -7.95
C LEU A 378 -7.96 -18.56 -8.47
N ARG A 379 -8.70 -17.72 -7.74
CA ARG A 379 -10.08 -17.34 -8.04
C ARG A 379 -10.22 -15.85 -8.31
N LEU A 380 -9.44 -15.04 -7.60
CA LEU A 380 -9.49 -13.59 -7.65
C LEU A 380 -8.08 -13.00 -7.65
N LEU A 381 -7.87 -11.99 -8.48
CA LEU A 381 -6.66 -11.20 -8.54
C LEU A 381 -6.94 -9.77 -8.06
N GLY A 382 -5.93 -9.10 -7.54
CA GLY A 382 -6.04 -7.70 -7.15
C GLY A 382 -4.79 -6.90 -7.47
N SER A 383 -4.96 -5.61 -7.65
CA SER A 383 -3.90 -4.64 -7.94
C SER A 383 -3.96 -3.46 -6.98
N VAL A 384 -2.80 -3.00 -6.51
CA VAL A 384 -2.66 -1.96 -5.49
C VAL A 384 -1.38 -1.15 -5.64
N GLY A 385 -1.43 0.08 -5.15
CA GLY A 385 -0.25 0.93 -4.90
C GLY A 385 0.01 1.99 -5.95
N GLU A 386 -0.36 1.74 -7.18
CA GLU A 386 -0.26 2.67 -8.31
C GLU A 386 -1.31 2.33 -9.37
N PRO A 387 -1.65 3.27 -10.28
CA PRO A 387 -2.49 2.93 -11.42
C PRO A 387 -1.85 1.83 -12.27
N ILE A 388 -2.64 0.84 -12.66
CA ILE A 388 -2.20 -0.21 -13.58
C ILE A 388 -2.58 0.18 -15.00
N ASN A 389 -1.60 0.15 -15.91
CA ASN A 389 -1.88 0.40 -17.31
C ASN A 389 -2.64 -0.79 -17.96
N PRO A 390 -3.44 -0.55 -19.01
CA PRO A 390 -4.26 -1.58 -19.63
C PRO A 390 -3.50 -2.82 -20.10
N GLU A 391 -2.29 -2.68 -20.62
CA GLU A 391 -1.47 -3.81 -21.08
C GLU A 391 -1.09 -4.74 -19.93
N ALA A 392 -0.62 -4.19 -18.82
CA ALA A 392 -0.28 -4.97 -17.62
C ALA A 392 -1.55 -5.60 -17.01
N TRP A 393 -2.67 -4.88 -17.02
CA TRP A 393 -3.96 -5.40 -16.57
C TRP A 393 -4.41 -6.59 -17.43
N LEU A 394 -4.32 -6.47 -18.75
CA LEU A 394 -4.69 -7.54 -19.68
C LEU A 394 -3.76 -8.75 -19.59
N TRP A 395 -2.46 -8.51 -19.42
CA TRP A 395 -1.51 -9.60 -19.16
C TRP A 395 -1.84 -10.33 -17.86
N TYR A 396 -2.13 -9.58 -16.81
CA TYR A 396 -2.52 -10.11 -15.51
C TYR A 396 -3.79 -10.95 -15.60
N TYR A 397 -4.80 -10.44 -16.30
CA TYR A 397 -6.06 -11.14 -16.53
C TYR A 397 -5.89 -12.40 -17.40
N ASN A 398 -5.25 -12.26 -18.57
CA ASN A 398 -5.17 -13.33 -19.56
C ASN A 398 -4.13 -14.39 -19.21
N VAL A 399 -2.95 -14.00 -18.74
CA VAL A 399 -1.81 -14.90 -18.52
C VAL A 399 -1.81 -15.45 -17.11
N VAL A 400 -1.86 -14.59 -16.10
CA VAL A 400 -1.86 -15.03 -14.68
C VAL A 400 -3.20 -15.63 -14.30
N GLY A 401 -4.28 -14.99 -14.65
CA GLY A 401 -5.65 -15.38 -14.33
C GLY A 401 -6.29 -16.37 -15.27
N ASP A 402 -5.60 -16.79 -16.34
CA ASP A 402 -6.13 -17.69 -17.40
C ASP A 402 -7.49 -17.22 -17.96
N SER A 403 -7.71 -15.91 -18.04
CA SER A 403 -8.98 -15.25 -18.45
C SER A 403 -10.21 -15.69 -17.64
N ARG A 404 -10.04 -16.22 -16.44
CA ARG A 404 -11.11 -16.71 -15.55
C ARG A 404 -11.18 -15.99 -14.20
N CYS A 405 -10.06 -15.40 -13.76
CA CYS A 405 -10.01 -14.69 -12.49
C CYS A 405 -10.31 -13.21 -12.71
N PRO A 406 -11.38 -12.65 -12.12
CA PRO A 406 -11.58 -11.21 -12.16
C PRO A 406 -10.48 -10.48 -11.41
N ILE A 407 -10.24 -9.22 -11.78
CA ILE A 407 -9.26 -8.35 -11.12
C ILE A 407 -10.01 -7.26 -10.35
N VAL A 408 -9.69 -7.12 -9.07
CA VAL A 408 -10.05 -5.94 -8.30
C VAL A 408 -8.88 -4.95 -8.35
N ASP A 409 -9.05 -3.91 -9.16
CA ASP A 409 -8.12 -2.79 -9.26
C ASP A 409 -8.53 -1.75 -8.22
N THR A 410 -7.71 -1.59 -7.18
CA THR A 410 -8.08 -0.85 -5.99
C THR A 410 -7.35 0.49 -5.92
N TRP A 411 -8.10 1.56 -5.73
CA TRP A 411 -7.52 2.85 -5.41
C TRP A 411 -7.79 3.22 -3.95
N TRP A 412 -6.73 3.58 -3.26
CA TRP A 412 -6.72 4.08 -1.89
C TRP A 412 -5.34 4.57 -1.49
N GLN A 413 -5.20 5.10 -0.30
CA GLN A 413 -3.98 5.74 0.19
C GLN A 413 -3.68 5.30 1.62
N THR A 414 -2.47 5.58 2.12
CA THR A 414 -2.14 5.43 3.54
C THR A 414 -3.12 6.22 4.40
N GLU A 415 -3.46 7.41 3.96
CA GLU A 415 -4.40 8.34 4.60
C GLU A 415 -5.83 7.81 4.69
N THR A 416 -6.22 6.96 3.79
CA THR A 416 -7.60 6.44 3.75
C THR A 416 -7.82 5.18 4.60
N GLY A 417 -6.74 4.52 5.02
CA GLY A 417 -6.77 3.33 5.87
C GLY A 417 -7.31 2.06 5.20
N GLY A 418 -8.05 2.19 4.11
CA GLY A 418 -8.61 1.11 3.33
C GLY A 418 -9.06 1.55 1.95
N ILE A 419 -9.52 0.58 1.17
CA ILE A 419 -9.91 0.73 -0.24
C ILE A 419 -11.13 1.62 -0.39
N LEU A 420 -11.07 2.59 -1.30
CA LEU A 420 -12.14 3.57 -1.53
C LEU A 420 -12.84 3.41 -2.89
N ILE A 421 -12.08 3.16 -3.96
CA ILE A 421 -12.64 2.97 -5.32
C ILE A 421 -12.12 1.64 -5.85
N THR A 422 -13.03 0.77 -6.28
CA THR A 422 -12.71 -0.61 -6.59
C THR A 422 -13.91 -1.30 -7.26
N PRO A 423 -13.70 -2.28 -8.13
CA PRO A 423 -14.78 -3.19 -8.49
C PRO A 423 -15.10 -4.15 -7.34
N LEU A 424 -16.33 -4.66 -7.32
CA LEU A 424 -16.72 -5.81 -6.51
C LEU A 424 -16.96 -7.00 -7.42
N PRO A 425 -16.43 -8.19 -7.13
CA PRO A 425 -16.36 -9.31 -8.08
C PRO A 425 -17.71 -9.78 -8.65
N GLY A 426 -18.77 -9.72 -7.86
CA GLY A 426 -20.12 -10.11 -8.30
C GLY A 426 -20.98 -8.98 -8.85
N ALA A 427 -20.52 -7.73 -8.75
CA ALA A 427 -21.34 -6.55 -9.02
C ALA A 427 -20.87 -5.70 -10.20
N THR A 428 -19.56 -5.62 -10.45
CA THR A 428 -18.98 -4.62 -11.35
C THR A 428 -18.37 -5.27 -12.58
N ASP A 429 -18.87 -4.90 -13.77
CA ASP A 429 -18.18 -5.21 -15.02
C ASP A 429 -16.84 -4.46 -15.06
N LEU A 430 -15.79 -5.09 -15.58
CA LEU A 430 -14.43 -4.56 -15.51
C LEU A 430 -14.05 -3.85 -16.80
N LYS A 431 -13.30 -2.75 -16.66
CA LYS A 431 -12.58 -2.07 -17.73
C LYS A 431 -11.08 -2.10 -17.42
N PRO A 432 -10.22 -2.59 -18.32
CA PRO A 432 -8.78 -2.67 -18.08
C PRO A 432 -8.17 -1.32 -17.67
N GLY A 433 -7.58 -1.27 -16.48
CA GLY A 433 -6.94 -0.07 -15.94
C GLY A 433 -7.85 0.90 -15.16
N SER A 434 -9.16 0.62 -15.06
CA SER A 434 -10.08 1.42 -14.25
C SER A 434 -10.22 0.90 -12.83
N ALA A 435 -10.15 1.80 -11.85
CA ALA A 435 -10.52 1.50 -10.46
C ALA A 435 -12.04 1.37 -10.27
N THR A 436 -12.82 1.71 -11.27
CA THR A 436 -14.26 1.50 -11.47
C THR A 436 -15.19 2.34 -10.58
N LYS A 437 -15.74 1.78 -9.50
CA LYS A 437 -16.85 2.39 -8.73
C LYS A 437 -16.46 2.66 -7.27
N PRO A 438 -17.08 3.64 -6.62
CA PRO A 438 -16.81 3.89 -5.20
C PRO A 438 -17.35 2.75 -4.32
N PHE A 439 -16.60 2.47 -3.24
CA PHE A 439 -17.05 1.57 -2.19
C PHE A 439 -18.10 2.22 -1.28
N PHE A 440 -18.75 1.44 -0.45
CA PHE A 440 -19.81 1.92 0.45
C PHE A 440 -19.33 3.06 1.37
N GLY A 441 -20.14 4.10 1.47
CA GLY A 441 -19.85 5.29 2.28
C GLY A 441 -18.87 6.27 1.66
N VAL A 442 -18.34 5.97 0.48
CA VAL A 442 -17.37 6.80 -0.23
C VAL A 442 -18.07 7.61 -1.32
N GLU A 443 -17.93 8.93 -1.26
CA GLU A 443 -18.57 9.86 -2.20
C GLU A 443 -17.50 10.70 -2.93
N PRO A 444 -16.94 10.17 -4.03
CA PRO A 444 -15.93 10.88 -4.80
C PRO A 444 -16.57 11.94 -5.70
N ILE A 445 -15.90 13.06 -5.82
CA ILE A 445 -16.20 14.11 -6.81
C ILE A 445 -14.94 14.47 -7.57
N ILE A 446 -15.12 14.94 -8.79
CA ILE A 446 -14.06 15.53 -9.60
C ILE A 446 -14.28 17.02 -9.62
N VAL A 447 -13.22 17.80 -9.35
CA VAL A 447 -13.26 19.25 -9.36
C VAL A 447 -12.20 19.81 -10.31
N ASP A 448 -12.48 21.01 -10.87
CA ASP A 448 -11.49 21.75 -11.63
C ASP A 448 -10.46 22.44 -10.70
N ALA A 449 -9.57 23.24 -11.27
CA ALA A 449 -8.53 23.95 -10.51
C ALA A 449 -9.10 24.97 -9.51
N ASP A 450 -10.29 25.49 -9.75
CA ASP A 450 -10.98 26.46 -8.88
C ASP A 450 -11.90 25.79 -7.86
N GLY A 451 -11.96 24.46 -7.85
CA GLY A 451 -12.80 23.68 -6.94
C GLY A 451 -14.26 23.54 -7.35
N LYS A 452 -14.60 23.91 -8.59
CA LYS A 452 -15.94 23.67 -9.12
C LYS A 452 -16.15 22.20 -9.44
N VAL A 453 -17.26 21.64 -8.96
CA VAL A 453 -17.62 20.24 -9.24
C VAL A 453 -17.95 20.07 -10.72
N LEU A 454 -17.38 19.04 -11.31
CA LEU A 454 -17.61 18.64 -12.69
C LEU A 454 -18.57 17.42 -12.72
N ASP A 455 -19.71 17.60 -13.37
CA ASP A 455 -20.72 16.55 -13.53
C ASP A 455 -20.47 15.71 -14.80
N GLY A 456 -21.02 14.50 -14.83
CA GLY A 456 -20.92 13.57 -15.98
C GLY A 456 -19.47 13.13 -16.27
N PRO A 457 -19.14 12.84 -17.54
CA PRO A 457 -17.77 12.58 -17.95
C PRO A 457 -16.88 13.80 -17.68
N ALA A 458 -15.78 13.62 -16.97
CA ALA A 458 -14.93 14.73 -16.56
C ALA A 458 -13.51 14.26 -16.21
N THR A 459 -12.57 15.18 -16.30
CA THR A 459 -11.19 15.00 -15.84
C THR A 459 -10.81 16.17 -14.93
N GLY A 460 -10.21 15.87 -13.78
CA GLY A 460 -9.83 16.92 -12.81
C GLY A 460 -9.20 16.35 -11.56
N ASN A 461 -9.34 17.08 -10.46
CA ASN A 461 -8.82 16.70 -9.16
C ASN A 461 -9.84 15.82 -8.41
N LEU A 462 -9.38 14.71 -7.85
CA LEU A 462 -10.23 13.81 -7.06
C LEU A 462 -10.34 14.32 -5.63
N CYS A 463 -11.57 14.56 -5.20
CA CYS A 463 -11.90 14.91 -3.82
C CYS A 463 -12.97 13.96 -3.27
N LEU A 464 -13.05 13.85 -1.95
CA LEU A 464 -14.09 13.12 -1.23
C LEU A 464 -14.89 14.10 -0.37
N ILE A 465 -16.23 14.02 -0.47
CA ILE A 465 -17.12 14.95 0.23
C ILE A 465 -17.27 14.55 1.71
N ASN A 466 -17.46 13.26 1.96
CA ASN A 466 -17.74 12.72 3.27
C ASN A 466 -16.59 11.91 3.84
N SER A 467 -16.53 11.85 5.18
CA SER A 467 -15.65 10.96 5.91
C SER A 467 -16.13 9.51 5.86
N TRP A 468 -15.21 8.59 6.06
CA TRP A 468 -15.43 7.14 6.22
C TRP A 468 -14.68 6.65 7.46
N PRO A 469 -15.05 5.54 8.08
CA PRO A 469 -14.47 5.12 9.36
C PRO A 469 -12.96 4.90 9.35
N GLY A 470 -12.38 4.49 8.21
CA GLY A 470 -10.94 4.24 8.03
C GLY A 470 -10.09 5.48 7.74
N GLN A 471 -10.68 6.67 7.65
CA GLN A 471 -9.95 7.90 7.37
C GLN A 471 -8.94 8.21 8.48
N MET A 472 -7.73 8.67 8.10
CA MET A 472 -6.74 9.14 9.08
C MET A 472 -7.32 10.23 9.98
N ARG A 473 -6.82 10.30 11.20
CA ARG A 473 -7.30 11.29 12.18
C ARG A 473 -6.49 12.56 12.21
N THR A 474 -5.19 12.46 11.92
CA THR A 474 -4.28 13.63 11.90
C THR A 474 -2.92 13.22 11.32
N VAL A 475 -2.07 14.20 11.09
CA VAL A 475 -0.62 14.02 11.02
C VAL A 475 -0.08 14.09 12.44
N TYR A 476 0.61 13.06 12.88
CA TYR A 476 1.11 12.96 14.25
C TYR A 476 1.98 14.17 14.62
N GLY A 477 1.63 14.83 15.71
CA GLY A 477 2.34 16.01 16.21
C GLY A 477 2.19 17.28 15.38
N ASP A 478 1.41 17.25 14.28
CA ASP A 478 1.30 18.39 13.35
C ASP A 478 -0.10 18.44 12.68
N HIS A 479 -1.10 18.80 13.48
CA HIS A 479 -2.49 18.88 13.02
C HIS A 479 -2.71 19.99 11.98
N ASP A 480 -1.94 21.08 12.05
CA ASP A 480 -2.00 22.15 11.05
C ASP A 480 -1.56 21.64 9.68
N ARG A 481 -0.51 20.82 9.64
CA ARG A 481 -0.07 20.18 8.39
C ARG A 481 -1.13 19.23 7.82
N PHE A 482 -1.92 18.58 8.66
CA PHE A 482 -3.06 17.78 8.23
C PHE A 482 -4.08 18.63 7.49
N PHE A 483 -4.46 19.78 8.04
CA PHE A 483 -5.37 20.70 7.37
C PHE A 483 -4.76 21.24 6.07
N GLN A 484 -3.55 21.78 6.12
CA GLN A 484 -2.89 22.39 4.95
C GLN A 484 -2.71 21.43 3.79
N THR A 485 -2.45 20.15 4.09
CA THR A 485 -2.21 19.15 3.04
C THR A 485 -3.49 18.67 2.37
N TYR A 486 -4.57 18.47 3.13
CA TYR A 486 -5.74 17.73 2.63
C TYR A 486 -7.03 18.54 2.54
N PHE A 487 -7.11 19.69 3.20
CA PHE A 487 -8.37 20.46 3.29
C PHE A 487 -8.26 21.92 2.87
N ALA A 488 -7.07 22.50 2.84
CA ALA A 488 -6.88 23.92 2.52
C ALA A 488 -7.13 24.24 1.04
N THR A 489 -6.73 23.35 0.12
CA THR A 489 -6.87 23.57 -1.31
C THR A 489 -8.33 23.64 -1.76
N PHE A 490 -9.16 22.71 -1.25
CA PHE A 490 -10.59 22.64 -1.56
C PHE A 490 -11.38 22.59 -0.25
N PRO A 491 -11.75 23.72 0.34
CA PRO A 491 -12.41 23.77 1.65
C PRO A 491 -13.66 22.90 1.75
N GLY A 492 -13.82 22.22 2.89
CA GLY A 492 -14.94 21.32 3.15
C GLY A 492 -14.87 19.95 2.46
N ARG A 493 -13.75 19.61 1.85
CA ARG A 493 -13.53 18.37 1.10
C ARG A 493 -12.16 17.79 1.42
N TYR A 494 -12.08 16.47 1.45
CA TYR A 494 -10.77 15.82 1.50
C TYR A 494 -10.17 15.78 0.09
N PHE A 495 -9.05 16.46 -0.11
CA PHE A 495 -8.31 16.48 -1.36
C PHE A 495 -7.28 15.34 -1.38
N THR A 496 -7.44 14.42 -2.32
CA THR A 496 -6.59 13.22 -2.40
C THR A 496 -5.19 13.48 -2.92
N GLY A 497 -4.98 14.59 -3.61
CA GLY A 497 -3.75 14.86 -4.35
C GLY A 497 -3.59 14.03 -5.63
N ASP A 498 -4.64 13.29 -6.01
CA ASP A 498 -4.67 12.50 -7.23
C ASP A 498 -5.56 13.15 -8.29
N GLY A 499 -5.12 13.07 -9.55
CA GLY A 499 -5.94 13.36 -10.71
C GLY A 499 -6.84 12.17 -11.04
N CYS A 500 -8.00 12.45 -11.61
CA CYS A 500 -8.98 11.44 -11.94
C CYS A 500 -9.78 11.81 -13.19
N ARG A 501 -10.12 10.79 -13.97
CA ARG A 501 -11.09 10.86 -15.06
C ARG A 501 -12.29 10.00 -14.71
N ARG A 502 -13.49 10.49 -14.95
CA ARG A 502 -14.72 9.71 -14.92
C ARG A 502 -15.28 9.63 -16.33
N ASP A 503 -15.55 8.41 -16.80
CA ASP A 503 -16.07 8.17 -18.13
C ASP A 503 -17.62 8.26 -18.20
N GLU A 504 -18.19 8.01 -19.39
CA GLU A 504 -19.64 8.09 -19.65
C GLU A 504 -20.45 7.07 -18.85
N ASP A 505 -19.84 5.92 -18.48
CA ASP A 505 -20.47 4.89 -17.66
C ASP A 505 -20.28 5.14 -16.15
N GLY A 506 -19.62 6.26 -15.80
CA GLY A 506 -19.34 6.65 -14.42
C GLY A 506 -18.23 5.81 -13.77
N TYR A 507 -17.31 5.27 -14.56
CA TYR A 507 -16.12 4.58 -14.09
C TYR A 507 -15.00 5.57 -13.81
N TYR A 508 -14.28 5.36 -12.68
CA TYR A 508 -13.18 6.22 -12.24
C TYR A 508 -11.85 5.65 -12.70
N TRP A 509 -11.03 6.53 -13.28
CA TRP A 509 -9.69 6.25 -13.77
C TRP A 509 -8.73 7.19 -13.08
N ILE A 510 -7.77 6.65 -12.33
CA ILE A 510 -6.77 7.46 -11.66
C ILE A 510 -5.67 7.82 -12.67
N THR A 511 -5.48 9.12 -12.90
CA THR A 511 -4.54 9.63 -13.91
C THR A 511 -3.15 9.94 -13.36
N GLY A 512 -2.95 9.77 -12.05
CA GLY A 512 -1.68 9.99 -11.35
C GLY A 512 -1.75 11.10 -10.32
N ARG A 513 -0.62 11.42 -9.70
CA ARG A 513 -0.52 12.51 -8.74
C ARG A 513 -0.72 13.86 -9.43
N VAL A 514 -1.40 14.78 -8.75
CA VAL A 514 -1.62 16.15 -9.28
C VAL A 514 -0.28 16.90 -9.46
N ASP A 515 0.71 16.61 -8.61
CA ASP A 515 2.08 17.14 -8.71
C ASP A 515 2.84 16.57 -9.93
N ASP A 516 2.37 15.46 -10.50
CA ASP A 516 2.94 14.81 -11.70
C ASP A 516 2.19 15.18 -12.99
N VAL A 517 1.44 16.27 -12.97
CA VAL A 517 0.79 16.83 -14.16
C VAL A 517 1.75 17.76 -14.90
N ILE A 518 1.81 17.62 -16.22
CA ILE A 518 2.59 18.46 -17.12
C ILE A 518 1.66 19.48 -17.80
N ASN A 519 2.11 20.72 -17.93
CA ASN A 519 1.38 21.75 -18.64
C ASN A 519 2.08 22.07 -19.97
N VAL A 520 1.70 21.35 -21.03
CA VAL A 520 2.29 21.48 -22.37
C VAL A 520 1.46 22.46 -23.19
N SER A 521 2.04 23.60 -23.58
CA SER A 521 1.37 24.62 -24.41
C SER A 521 -0.02 25.03 -23.88
N GLY A 522 -0.16 25.13 -22.54
CA GLY A 522 -1.42 25.49 -21.89
C GLY A 522 -2.41 24.31 -21.70
N HIS A 523 -2.07 23.12 -22.13
CA HIS A 523 -2.88 21.93 -21.93
C HIS A 523 -2.34 21.09 -20.77
N ARG A 524 -3.21 20.83 -19.81
CA ARG A 524 -2.89 20.01 -18.63
C ARG A 524 -2.99 18.54 -18.99
N MET A 525 -1.91 17.79 -18.80
CA MET A 525 -1.79 16.39 -19.15
C MET A 525 -1.18 15.59 -17.99
N GLY A 526 -1.76 14.44 -17.68
CA GLY A 526 -1.18 13.51 -16.70
C GLY A 526 0.03 12.77 -17.28
N THR A 527 1.10 12.65 -16.50
CA THR A 527 2.28 11.86 -16.91
C THR A 527 1.92 10.40 -17.18
N ALA A 528 0.97 9.86 -16.42
CA ALA A 528 0.52 8.48 -16.54
C ALA A 528 -0.04 8.12 -17.92
N GLU A 529 -0.70 9.07 -18.61
CA GLU A 529 -1.22 8.84 -19.97
C GLU A 529 -0.08 8.60 -20.97
N VAL A 530 0.97 9.43 -20.89
CA VAL A 530 2.14 9.31 -21.78
C VAL A 530 2.94 8.05 -21.43
N GLU A 531 3.10 7.76 -20.13
CA GLU A 531 3.75 6.53 -19.66
C GLU A 531 3.02 5.28 -20.15
N SER A 532 1.69 5.24 -20.07
CA SER A 532 0.88 4.13 -20.58
C SER A 532 1.05 3.94 -22.08
N ALA A 533 1.03 5.02 -22.85
CA ALA A 533 1.25 4.93 -24.29
C ALA A 533 2.64 4.38 -24.63
N LEU A 534 3.69 4.81 -23.92
CA LEU A 534 5.04 4.28 -24.12
C LEU A 534 5.14 2.79 -23.78
N VAL A 535 4.56 2.37 -22.65
CA VAL A 535 4.58 0.97 -22.19
C VAL A 535 3.73 0.05 -23.10
N ALA A 536 2.73 0.59 -23.80
CA ALA A 536 1.98 -0.13 -24.82
C ALA A 536 2.83 -0.55 -26.04
N HIS A 537 4.00 0.06 -26.22
CA HIS A 537 4.91 -0.33 -27.28
C HIS A 537 5.59 -1.68 -26.95
N PRO A 538 5.62 -2.66 -27.89
CA PRO A 538 6.12 -4.02 -27.61
C PRO A 538 7.55 -4.12 -27.09
N LEU A 539 8.39 -3.13 -27.37
CA LEU A 539 9.80 -3.11 -26.97
C LEU A 539 10.07 -2.37 -25.64
N VAL A 540 9.05 -1.72 -25.07
CA VAL A 540 9.19 -0.95 -23.84
C VAL A 540 8.75 -1.76 -22.62
N ALA A 541 9.60 -1.83 -21.62
CA ALA A 541 9.31 -2.51 -20.35
C ALA A 541 8.69 -1.56 -19.32
N GLU A 542 9.29 -0.38 -19.16
CA GLU A 542 8.83 0.65 -18.22
C GLU A 542 9.07 2.04 -18.79
N ALA A 543 8.27 2.99 -18.37
CA ALA A 543 8.49 4.39 -18.67
C ALA A 543 8.11 5.26 -17.47
N ALA A 544 8.84 6.36 -17.31
CA ALA A 544 8.48 7.42 -16.38
C ALA A 544 8.60 8.76 -17.12
N VAL A 545 7.60 9.62 -16.94
CA VAL A 545 7.50 10.89 -17.64
C VAL A 545 7.45 12.04 -16.64
N VAL A 546 8.18 13.09 -16.93
CA VAL A 546 8.18 14.34 -16.16
C VAL A 546 8.13 15.55 -17.08
N GLY A 547 7.64 16.66 -16.56
CA GLY A 547 7.77 17.95 -17.22
C GLY A 547 9.17 18.53 -16.98
N TYR A 548 9.69 19.25 -17.97
CA TYR A 548 10.89 20.05 -17.84
C TYR A 548 10.70 21.43 -18.46
N PRO A 549 11.45 22.47 -18.06
CA PRO A 549 11.33 23.80 -18.66
C PRO A 549 11.62 23.76 -20.16
N HIS A 550 10.69 24.29 -20.98
CA HIS A 550 10.81 24.35 -22.42
C HIS A 550 10.48 25.77 -22.92
N GLU A 551 11.39 26.38 -23.70
CA GLU A 551 11.31 27.77 -24.08
C GLU A 551 10.01 28.16 -24.83
N ILE A 552 9.49 27.24 -25.66
CA ILE A 552 8.29 27.53 -26.49
C ILE A 552 7.01 27.02 -25.82
N LYS A 553 7.05 25.85 -25.22
CA LYS A 553 5.86 25.14 -24.69
C LYS A 553 5.55 25.47 -23.22
N GLY A 554 6.43 26.21 -22.55
CA GLY A 554 6.41 26.38 -21.11
C GLY A 554 6.97 25.14 -20.39
N GLN A 555 6.33 24.00 -20.57
CA GLN A 555 6.87 22.68 -20.19
C GLN A 555 6.94 21.76 -21.40
N GLY A 556 8.04 21.04 -21.54
CA GLY A 556 8.22 19.93 -22.46
C GLY A 556 8.07 18.60 -21.75
N ILE A 557 7.95 17.54 -22.51
CA ILE A 557 7.79 16.17 -22.04
C ILE A 557 9.14 15.46 -22.10
N TYR A 558 9.65 15.07 -20.92
CA TYR A 558 10.87 14.27 -20.79
C TYR A 558 10.49 12.86 -20.37
N ALA A 559 10.78 11.88 -21.21
CA ALA A 559 10.47 10.46 -20.95
C ALA A 559 11.75 9.68 -20.64
N TYR A 560 11.75 8.95 -19.56
CA TYR A 560 12.75 7.94 -19.21
C TYR A 560 12.19 6.57 -19.58
N VAL A 561 12.86 5.85 -20.48
CA VAL A 561 12.35 4.60 -21.03
C VAL A 561 13.31 3.45 -20.76
N THR A 562 12.80 2.40 -20.13
CA THR A 562 13.49 1.13 -19.95
C THR A 562 12.98 0.13 -21.00
N LEU A 563 13.88 -0.42 -21.80
CA LEU A 563 13.55 -1.39 -22.83
C LEU A 563 13.49 -2.82 -22.29
N ASN A 564 12.80 -3.70 -23.00
CA ASN A 564 12.81 -5.13 -22.71
C ASN A 564 14.22 -5.72 -22.84
N VAL A 565 14.46 -6.79 -22.10
CA VAL A 565 15.74 -7.51 -22.13
C VAL A 565 16.07 -7.95 -23.56
N GLY A 566 17.29 -7.67 -24.01
CA GLY A 566 17.76 -8.01 -25.35
C GLY A 566 17.43 -6.99 -26.45
N VAL A 567 16.72 -5.92 -26.13
CA VAL A 567 16.47 -4.80 -27.05
C VAL A 567 17.59 -3.77 -26.90
N ASN A 568 18.23 -3.41 -28.00
CA ASN A 568 19.26 -2.39 -28.02
C ASN A 568 18.65 -1.00 -28.26
N PRO A 569 19.03 0.02 -27.48
CA PRO A 569 18.57 1.38 -27.72
C PRO A 569 19.26 1.97 -28.95
N ASP A 570 18.47 2.63 -29.82
CA ASP A 570 18.97 3.38 -30.96
C ASP A 570 18.07 4.59 -31.30
N GLU A 571 18.52 5.41 -32.22
CA GLU A 571 17.82 6.64 -32.65
C GLU A 571 16.55 6.33 -33.50
N GLU A 572 16.52 5.20 -34.17
CA GLU A 572 15.35 4.77 -34.93
C GLU A 572 14.19 4.42 -34.01
N LEU A 573 14.47 3.62 -32.99
CA LEU A 573 13.50 3.27 -31.96
C LEU A 573 13.02 4.52 -31.18
N ARG A 574 13.92 5.48 -30.89
CA ARG A 574 13.52 6.75 -30.25
C ARG A 574 12.47 7.48 -31.09
N LYS A 575 12.70 7.63 -32.39
CA LYS A 575 11.75 8.25 -33.32
C LYS A 575 10.45 7.45 -33.42
N GLU A 576 10.55 6.12 -33.46
CA GLU A 576 9.39 5.23 -33.47
C GLU A 576 8.51 5.45 -32.23
N LEU A 577 9.11 5.52 -31.05
CA LEU A 577 8.37 5.77 -29.80
C LEU A 577 7.68 7.15 -29.78
N VAL A 578 8.32 8.18 -30.29
CA VAL A 578 7.68 9.51 -30.41
C VAL A 578 6.46 9.43 -31.33
N GLN A 579 6.59 8.77 -32.49
CA GLN A 579 5.48 8.59 -33.43
C GLN A 579 4.38 7.69 -32.84
N TRP A 580 4.77 6.68 -32.07
CA TRP A 580 3.85 5.79 -31.38
C TRP A 580 2.97 6.57 -30.40
N VAL A 581 3.56 7.36 -29.48
CA VAL A 581 2.81 8.21 -28.55
C VAL A 581 1.93 9.20 -29.27
N ARG A 582 2.45 9.80 -30.36
CA ARG A 582 1.69 10.71 -31.20
C ARG A 582 0.46 10.08 -31.83
N LYS A 583 0.56 8.81 -32.20
CA LYS A 583 -0.55 8.03 -32.75
C LYS A 583 -1.56 7.68 -31.67
N GLU A 584 -1.09 7.24 -30.51
CA GLU A 584 -1.94 6.76 -29.41
C GLU A 584 -2.72 7.90 -28.71
N ILE A 585 -2.07 9.04 -28.46
CA ILE A 585 -2.67 10.15 -27.69
C ILE A 585 -2.88 11.39 -28.57
N GLY A 586 -1.89 11.73 -29.41
CA GLY A 586 -1.90 12.94 -30.22
C GLY A 586 -0.59 13.72 -30.16
N PRO A 587 -0.42 14.71 -31.06
CA PRO A 587 0.85 15.46 -31.18
C PRO A 587 1.30 16.17 -29.91
N ILE A 588 0.35 16.62 -29.08
CA ILE A 588 0.63 17.36 -27.86
C ILE A 588 1.32 16.51 -26.79
N ALA A 589 1.10 15.21 -26.83
CA ALA A 589 1.67 14.25 -25.88
C ALA A 589 3.03 13.68 -26.32
N SER A 590 3.52 14.10 -27.49
CA SER A 590 4.79 13.59 -28.03
C SER A 590 5.95 13.97 -27.12
N PRO A 591 6.75 13.01 -26.63
CA PRO A 591 7.96 13.31 -25.87
C PRO A 591 8.91 14.21 -26.67
N ASP A 592 9.40 15.26 -26.02
CA ASP A 592 10.44 16.14 -26.58
C ASP A 592 11.82 15.49 -26.44
N LEU A 593 12.01 14.82 -25.32
CA LEU A 593 13.25 14.10 -25.01
C LEU A 593 12.90 12.69 -24.52
N ILE A 594 13.62 11.69 -25.02
CA ILE A 594 13.58 10.32 -24.54
C ILE A 594 14.98 9.92 -24.11
N GLN A 595 15.14 9.64 -22.82
CA GLN A 595 16.38 9.10 -22.27
C GLN A 595 16.24 7.61 -22.05
N TRP A 596 17.20 6.84 -22.53
CA TRP A 596 17.28 5.43 -22.23
C TRP A 596 17.72 5.24 -20.78
N ALA A 597 16.91 4.56 -20.00
CA ALA A 597 17.15 4.28 -18.59
C ALA A 597 17.31 2.77 -18.39
N PRO A 598 18.47 2.29 -17.94
CA PRO A 598 18.63 0.87 -17.60
C PRO A 598 17.66 0.42 -16.51
N SER A 599 17.36 1.33 -15.58
CA SER A 599 16.37 1.20 -14.53
C SER A 599 15.83 2.58 -14.15
N LEU A 600 14.69 2.62 -13.48
CA LEU A 600 14.12 3.86 -12.95
C LEU A 600 14.42 3.99 -11.45
N PRO A 601 14.60 5.22 -10.93
CA PRO A 601 14.78 5.43 -9.50
C PRO A 601 13.48 5.11 -8.78
N LYS A 602 13.51 4.05 -8.00
CA LYS A 602 12.35 3.55 -7.27
C LYS A 602 12.62 3.55 -5.78
N THR A 603 11.56 3.76 -5.01
CA THR A 603 11.59 3.38 -3.61
C THR A 603 11.73 1.87 -3.51
N ARG A 604 12.10 1.38 -2.36
CA ARG A 604 12.18 -0.07 -2.09
C ARG A 604 10.82 -0.78 -2.13
N SER A 605 9.72 -0.02 -2.14
CA SER A 605 8.38 -0.54 -2.45
C SER A 605 8.07 -0.62 -3.94
N GLY A 606 9.02 -0.24 -4.80
CA GLY A 606 8.84 -0.22 -6.25
C GLY A 606 8.20 1.06 -6.81
N LYS A 607 7.85 2.05 -5.98
CA LYS A 607 7.27 3.31 -6.44
C LYS A 607 8.33 4.17 -7.12
N ILE A 608 8.06 4.62 -8.35
CA ILE A 608 8.95 5.51 -9.10
C ILE A 608 9.05 6.87 -8.40
N MET A 609 10.27 7.34 -8.20
CA MET A 609 10.56 8.63 -7.56
C MET A 609 10.63 9.74 -8.60
N ARG A 610 9.48 10.11 -9.17
CA ARG A 610 9.39 11.14 -10.24
C ARG A 610 9.98 12.48 -9.83
N ARG A 611 9.98 12.80 -8.55
CA ARG A 611 10.63 14.01 -8.03
C ARG A 611 12.13 14.05 -8.39
N ILE A 612 12.84 12.94 -8.27
CA ILE A 612 14.25 12.84 -8.64
C ILE A 612 14.41 12.98 -10.16
N LEU A 613 13.58 12.27 -10.93
CA LEU A 613 13.58 12.35 -12.39
C LEU A 613 13.33 13.79 -12.89
N ARG A 614 12.40 14.50 -12.26
CA ARG A 614 12.11 15.90 -12.57
C ARG A 614 13.32 16.80 -12.31
N LYS A 615 13.98 16.64 -11.17
CA LYS A 615 15.18 17.38 -10.83
C LYS A 615 16.31 17.13 -11.83
N ILE A 616 16.48 15.91 -12.30
CA ILE A 616 17.44 15.55 -13.35
C ILE A 616 17.06 16.25 -14.67
N ALA A 617 15.79 16.20 -15.06
CA ALA A 617 15.28 16.85 -16.27
C ALA A 617 15.37 18.38 -16.21
N GLU A 618 15.34 18.97 -15.02
CA GLU A 618 15.52 20.41 -14.77
C GLU A 618 17.00 20.83 -14.63
N ASN A 619 17.95 19.90 -14.71
CA ASN A 619 19.38 20.12 -14.43
C ASN A 619 19.66 20.64 -13.01
N ASP A 620 18.80 20.32 -12.03
CA ASP A 620 18.94 20.71 -10.61
C ASP A 620 19.40 19.53 -9.75
N PHE A 621 20.68 19.18 -9.84
CA PHE A 621 21.25 18.01 -9.11
C PHE A 621 21.61 18.33 -7.66
N GLY A 622 21.69 19.61 -7.30
CA GLY A 622 22.08 20.06 -5.96
C GLY A 622 20.99 19.88 -4.91
N SER A 623 19.75 19.64 -5.33
CA SER A 623 18.57 19.55 -4.46
C SER A 623 17.66 18.38 -4.78
N LEU A 624 18.23 17.17 -4.89
CA LEU A 624 17.45 15.94 -5.15
C LEU A 624 16.48 15.59 -4.03
N GLY A 625 16.62 16.21 -2.85
CA GLY A 625 15.81 15.96 -1.67
C GLY A 625 16.11 14.61 -1.01
N ASP A 626 15.16 14.05 -0.28
CA ASP A 626 15.37 12.77 0.42
C ASP A 626 15.53 11.61 -0.56
N THR A 627 16.76 11.07 -0.63
CA THR A 627 17.12 9.89 -1.41
C THR A 627 17.27 8.62 -0.55
N SER A 628 17.02 8.74 0.76
CA SER A 628 17.21 7.65 1.73
C SER A 628 16.31 6.42 1.47
N THR A 629 15.23 6.62 0.74
CA THR A 629 14.28 5.56 0.40
C THR A 629 14.55 4.86 -0.95
N LEU A 630 15.60 5.28 -1.67
CA LEU A 630 15.99 4.64 -2.93
C LEU A 630 16.40 3.18 -2.75
N ALA A 631 15.91 2.33 -3.64
CA ALA A 631 16.30 0.93 -3.70
C ALA A 631 17.75 0.79 -4.19
N GLU A 632 18.10 1.54 -5.24
CA GLU A 632 19.40 1.51 -5.91
C GLU A 632 19.89 2.94 -6.17
N PRO A 633 20.70 3.53 -5.28
CA PRO A 633 21.18 4.91 -5.45
C PRO A 633 22.03 5.11 -6.73
N ALA A 634 22.77 4.10 -7.19
CA ALA A 634 23.59 4.17 -8.40
C ALA A 634 22.80 4.48 -9.68
N VAL A 635 21.51 4.16 -9.71
CA VAL A 635 20.61 4.49 -10.84
C VAL A 635 20.54 5.99 -11.05
N VAL A 636 20.55 6.77 -9.98
CA VAL A 636 20.47 8.25 -10.06
C VAL A 636 21.71 8.84 -10.70
N GLU A 637 22.89 8.32 -10.35
CA GLU A 637 24.16 8.76 -10.94
C GLU A 637 24.21 8.46 -12.43
N ASP A 638 23.81 7.25 -12.85
CA ASP A 638 23.72 6.86 -14.26
C ASP A 638 22.76 7.79 -15.03
N LEU A 639 21.58 8.08 -14.49
CA LEU A 639 20.60 8.96 -15.13
C LEU A 639 21.13 10.40 -15.25
N ILE A 640 21.87 10.91 -14.29
CA ILE A 640 22.50 12.25 -14.35
C ILE A 640 23.58 12.27 -15.43
N GLU A 641 24.42 11.24 -15.49
CA GLU A 641 25.51 11.13 -16.46
C GLU A 641 24.99 11.00 -17.90
N ASN A 642 23.89 10.31 -18.11
CA ASN A 642 23.33 9.99 -19.43
C ASN A 642 22.12 10.86 -19.84
N ARG A 643 21.89 11.99 -19.16
CA ARG A 643 20.75 12.86 -19.47
C ARG A 643 20.80 13.49 -20.86
N GLU A 644 19.66 13.62 -21.50
CA GLU A 644 19.53 14.12 -22.87
C GLU A 644 19.54 15.66 -22.98
N ASN A 645 19.29 16.37 -21.90
CA ASN A 645 19.29 17.83 -21.84
C ASN A 645 20.62 18.43 -21.39
N ARG A 646 21.73 17.82 -21.81
CA ARG A 646 23.07 18.39 -21.62
C ARG A 646 23.20 19.65 -22.49
N SER A 647 23.29 20.80 -21.87
CA SER A 647 23.62 22.07 -22.55
C SER A 647 25.12 22.17 -22.83
#